data_0ebdb7679f7e77526ba37a7be52c1a8f
#
_entry.id   0ebdb7679f7e77526ba37a7be52c1a8f
#
_cell.length_a   1.000
_cell.length_b   1.000
_cell.length_c   1.000
_cell.angle_alpha   90.00
_cell.angle_beta   90.00
_cell.angle_gamma   90.00
#
_symmetry.space_group_name_H-M   'P 1'
#
loop_
_entity.id
_entity.type
_entity.pdbx_description
1 polymer ?
#
loop_
_entity_poly.entity_id
_entity_poly.type
_entity_poly.pdbx_seq_one_letter_code
_entity_poly.pdbx_strand_id
1 'polypeptide(L)'
;MRMRSVLFALLFPVFVTTISAEPRLPQLFSDHMVFQRDAAIHVWGWAEPGEAISAELAGQTKQTTADADFRWHVDLAALPAGGPFVLQVRGKRTLEFKDVMIGEVWVASGQSNMAYSLGEAANATEVIPKANDPGLRFFTVPKKIAVQSQSDTLPAAWEVCNSESARKFSAVAYFFARDLRRSLQVPVGVILSAWPGSAAEEWTPLEYLRKDATLQPIVARWEKMPADDKQFAAGSRDFSLEFDDFALLRADSAAAPLPFSNFDDGASSTSTGGEWSYSWADSGPSLFQLIAPGRGGKGYAAKISGKLDGTNSAFWRASFHLDGSPADGASFAGVRFWVRGNGSFSFRTLQPTIADWDDYKSGIVKATPEWKEVTIWFKDLKQAGWGVRERLTLEQLSGVAVDCMTDLEEVPHPPAGLYEGMLAPLENYRIRGAIWYQGESNTARAYQYRTLLPAMIASWRAGWNQGDFPFLIVQLPNLGKGEDFGDSQWAELREAELLTAKNIPNVGLAVTIDVGDPKNLHPPRKQEVGERLALWALGTTYGKKVVYSGPLYEGMRVEGKEVRVQLQHAGMELQAHGGTLRGFSIAGDDKKFHRAVARIDGDAVIVSSAEVESPVAVRYDWADSPEGNLYNKAGLPASPFRTDDWPGATFGNR
;
A
#
# COMPACT_ATOMS: atom_id res chain seq x y z
N MET A 1 -35.14 -21.49 -76.31
CA MET A 1 -34.81 -22.33 -75.12
C MET A 1 -34.43 -21.39 -73.95
N ARG A 2 -35.37 -21.11 -73.05
CA ARG A 2 -35.17 -20.20 -71.88
C ARG A 2 -34.89 -21.06 -70.67
N MET A 3 -33.69 -20.97 -70.18
CA MET A 3 -33.29 -21.60 -68.91
C MET A 3 -33.81 -20.77 -67.73
N ARG A 4 -34.63 -21.37 -66.84
CA ARG A 4 -35.11 -20.81 -65.62
C ARG A 4 -34.11 -21.21 -64.49
N SER A 5 -33.42 -20.22 -63.92
CA SER A 5 -32.59 -20.40 -62.70
C SER A 5 -33.51 -20.44 -61.47
N VAL A 6 -33.47 -21.53 -60.74
CA VAL A 6 -34.15 -21.70 -59.45
C VAL A 6 -33.15 -21.34 -58.39
N LEU A 7 -33.43 -20.25 -57.62
CA LEU A 7 -32.66 -19.82 -56.49
C LEU A 7 -33.12 -20.60 -55.23
N PHE A 8 -32.30 -21.50 -54.75
CA PHE A 8 -32.53 -22.16 -53.45
C PHE A 8 -32.04 -21.25 -52.32
N ALA A 9 -32.94 -20.65 -51.56
CA ALA A 9 -32.61 -19.94 -50.32
C ALA A 9 -32.39 -20.96 -49.20
N LEU A 10 -31.13 -21.12 -48.79
CA LEU A 10 -30.76 -21.88 -47.56
C LEU A 10 -31.05 -21.01 -46.33
N LEU A 11 -32.15 -21.28 -45.64
CA LEU A 11 -32.40 -20.77 -44.28
C LEU A 11 -31.50 -21.52 -43.32
N PHE A 12 -30.43 -20.86 -42.83
CA PHE A 12 -29.70 -21.31 -41.67
C PHE A 12 -30.49 -20.91 -40.40
N PRO A 13 -30.85 -21.86 -39.54
CA PRO A 13 -31.40 -21.50 -38.25
C PRO A 13 -30.29 -20.85 -37.40
N VAL A 14 -30.43 -19.58 -37.08
CA VAL A 14 -29.63 -18.93 -36.05
C VAL A 14 -30.07 -19.52 -34.72
N PHE A 15 -29.30 -20.46 -34.19
CA PHE A 15 -29.41 -20.87 -32.78
C PHE A 15 -28.93 -19.70 -31.93
N VAL A 16 -29.84 -18.88 -31.48
CA VAL A 16 -29.59 -17.97 -30.36
C VAL A 16 -29.47 -18.85 -29.11
N THR A 17 -28.24 -19.21 -28.75
CA THR A 17 -27.97 -19.76 -27.44
C THR A 17 -28.22 -18.62 -26.44
N THR A 18 -29.39 -18.62 -25.84
CA THR A 18 -29.65 -17.81 -24.64
C THR A 18 -28.69 -18.31 -23.55
N ILE A 19 -27.62 -17.58 -23.30
CA ILE A 19 -26.82 -17.78 -22.11
C ILE A 19 -27.73 -17.35 -20.95
N SER A 20 -28.34 -18.32 -20.28
CA SER A 20 -29.14 -18.08 -19.06
C SER A 20 -28.17 -17.61 -17.98
N ALA A 21 -28.26 -16.35 -17.59
CA ALA A 21 -27.47 -15.84 -16.49
C ALA A 21 -28.09 -16.32 -15.16
N GLU A 22 -27.46 -17.31 -14.55
CA GLU A 22 -27.85 -17.77 -13.22
C GLU A 22 -27.59 -16.68 -12.17
N PRO A 23 -28.35 -16.66 -11.03
CA PRO A 23 -28.12 -15.69 -9.97
C PRO A 23 -26.69 -15.81 -9.43
N ARG A 24 -26.00 -14.67 -9.38
CA ARG A 24 -24.65 -14.55 -8.82
C ARG A 24 -24.55 -13.32 -7.92
N LEU A 25 -23.67 -13.39 -6.91
CA LEU A 25 -23.33 -12.28 -6.04
C LEU A 25 -21.88 -11.85 -6.27
N PRO A 26 -21.50 -10.62 -5.86
CA PRO A 26 -20.10 -10.21 -5.80
C PRO A 26 -19.23 -11.14 -4.96
N GLN A 27 -17.93 -11.13 -5.21
CA GLN A 27 -16.94 -11.96 -4.48
C GLN A 27 -16.90 -11.67 -2.97
N LEU A 28 -17.34 -10.49 -2.54
CA LEU A 28 -17.53 -10.16 -1.12
C LEU A 28 -18.51 -11.09 -0.39
N PHE A 29 -19.42 -11.72 -1.13
CA PHE A 29 -20.31 -12.74 -0.58
C PHE A 29 -19.67 -14.10 -0.73
N SER A 30 -19.03 -14.56 0.32
CA SER A 30 -18.45 -15.90 0.42
C SER A 30 -18.66 -16.45 1.83
N ASP A 31 -18.36 -17.72 2.02
CA ASP A 31 -18.29 -18.29 3.37
C ASP A 31 -17.37 -17.42 4.24
N HIS A 32 -17.63 -17.42 5.55
CA HIS A 32 -16.85 -16.69 6.56
C HIS A 32 -17.00 -15.15 6.52
N MET A 33 -17.83 -14.56 5.67
CA MET A 33 -18.04 -13.10 5.60
C MET A 33 -18.57 -12.51 6.90
N VAL A 34 -18.32 -11.22 7.09
CA VAL A 34 -18.85 -10.43 8.22
C VAL A 34 -19.68 -9.28 7.68
N PHE A 35 -20.96 -9.20 8.06
CA PHE A 35 -21.77 -8.01 7.81
C PHE A 35 -21.66 -7.01 8.96
N GLN A 36 -21.73 -5.72 8.63
CA GLN A 36 -21.73 -4.66 9.62
C GLN A 36 -22.98 -4.74 10.51
N ARG A 37 -22.77 -4.85 11.83
CA ARG A 37 -23.84 -4.84 12.82
C ARG A 37 -24.50 -3.46 12.94
N ASP A 38 -25.71 -3.44 13.48
CA ASP A 38 -26.48 -2.22 13.77
C ASP A 38 -26.72 -1.33 12.53
N ALA A 39 -26.66 -1.92 11.34
CA ALA A 39 -26.92 -1.30 10.05
C ALA A 39 -27.76 -2.23 9.18
N ALA A 40 -28.56 -1.70 8.26
CA ALA A 40 -29.25 -2.51 7.27
C ALA A 40 -28.24 -3.36 6.47
N ILE A 41 -28.56 -4.63 6.28
CA ILE A 41 -27.69 -5.57 5.55
C ILE A 41 -28.12 -5.54 4.09
N HIS A 42 -27.31 -4.92 3.26
CA HIS A 42 -27.52 -4.83 1.83
C HIS A 42 -27.02 -6.09 1.13
N VAL A 43 -27.90 -6.83 0.44
CA VAL A 43 -27.56 -8.02 -0.35
C VAL A 43 -27.94 -7.73 -1.80
N TRP A 44 -26.95 -7.88 -2.73
CA TRP A 44 -27.14 -7.53 -4.14
C TRP A 44 -26.42 -8.48 -5.07
N GLY A 45 -26.80 -8.46 -6.32
CA GLY A 45 -26.19 -9.30 -7.33
C GLY A 45 -26.82 -9.15 -8.70
N TRP A 46 -26.62 -10.17 -9.51
CA TRP A 46 -27.11 -10.23 -10.88
C TRP A 46 -27.93 -11.49 -11.09
N ALA A 47 -28.99 -11.39 -11.92
CA ALA A 47 -29.85 -12.48 -12.35
C ALA A 47 -30.53 -12.11 -13.67
N GLU A 48 -31.26 -13.06 -14.28
CA GLU A 48 -32.06 -12.78 -15.48
C GLU A 48 -33.12 -11.69 -15.21
N PRO A 49 -33.35 -10.75 -16.12
CA PRO A 49 -34.41 -9.77 -15.98
C PRO A 49 -35.76 -10.45 -15.73
N GLY A 50 -36.46 -9.97 -14.68
CA GLY A 50 -37.73 -10.53 -14.26
C GLY A 50 -37.61 -11.77 -13.37
N GLU A 51 -36.41 -12.26 -13.06
CA GLU A 51 -36.22 -13.36 -12.12
C GLU A 51 -36.55 -12.92 -10.69
N ALA A 52 -37.43 -13.69 -10.04
CA ALA A 52 -37.75 -13.48 -8.64
C ALA A 52 -36.62 -14.03 -7.75
N ILE A 53 -36.08 -13.17 -6.90
CA ILE A 53 -34.97 -13.48 -5.97
C ILE A 53 -35.46 -13.33 -4.54
N SER A 54 -35.08 -14.25 -3.67
CA SER A 54 -35.27 -14.10 -2.22
C SER A 54 -33.96 -14.28 -1.49
N ALA A 55 -33.67 -13.41 -0.50
CA ALA A 55 -32.54 -13.57 0.41
C ALA A 55 -33.05 -13.82 1.82
N GLU A 56 -32.43 -14.81 2.50
CA GLU A 56 -32.76 -15.21 3.86
C GLU A 56 -31.50 -15.22 4.74
N LEU A 57 -31.57 -14.53 5.89
CA LEU A 57 -30.48 -14.48 6.88
C LEU A 57 -31.10 -14.33 8.29
N ALA A 58 -30.66 -15.16 9.24
CA ALA A 58 -31.07 -15.06 10.65
C ALA A 58 -32.60 -14.97 10.85
N GLY A 59 -33.37 -15.75 10.08
CA GLY A 59 -34.82 -15.76 10.14
C GLY A 59 -35.55 -14.61 9.44
N GLN A 60 -34.83 -13.68 8.85
CA GLN A 60 -35.38 -12.63 7.98
C GLN A 60 -35.40 -13.09 6.53
N THR A 61 -36.49 -12.88 5.82
CA THR A 61 -36.60 -13.15 4.38
C THR A 61 -37.09 -11.91 3.67
N LYS A 62 -36.40 -11.51 2.58
CA LYS A 62 -36.82 -10.44 1.67
C LYS A 62 -36.82 -10.95 0.23
N GLN A 63 -37.73 -10.38 -0.56
CA GLN A 63 -37.89 -10.75 -1.97
C GLN A 63 -37.77 -9.49 -2.86
N THR A 64 -37.27 -9.69 -4.06
CA THR A 64 -37.15 -8.70 -5.11
C THR A 64 -37.23 -9.38 -6.49
N THR A 65 -37.16 -8.57 -7.54
CA THR A 65 -37.09 -9.05 -8.92
C THR A 65 -35.92 -8.37 -9.60
N ALA A 66 -35.14 -9.10 -10.38
CA ALA A 66 -34.04 -8.56 -11.14
C ALA A 66 -34.59 -7.56 -12.20
N ASP A 67 -33.96 -6.40 -12.31
CA ASP A 67 -34.31 -5.34 -13.25
C ASP A 67 -33.85 -5.66 -14.68
N ALA A 68 -34.11 -4.70 -15.61
CA ALA A 68 -33.74 -4.82 -17.02
C ALA A 68 -32.20 -4.82 -17.25
N ASP A 69 -31.43 -4.31 -16.27
CA ASP A 69 -29.96 -4.28 -16.28
C ASP A 69 -29.33 -5.49 -15.57
N PHE A 70 -30.14 -6.56 -15.39
CA PHE A 70 -29.73 -7.80 -14.72
C PHE A 70 -29.38 -7.63 -13.24
N ARG A 71 -29.73 -6.52 -12.58
CA ARG A 71 -29.38 -6.22 -11.20
C ARG A 71 -30.56 -6.47 -10.27
N TRP A 72 -30.24 -6.92 -9.07
CA TRP A 72 -31.19 -7.01 -7.97
C TRP A 72 -30.53 -6.63 -6.66
N HIS A 73 -31.32 -6.20 -5.70
CA HIS A 73 -30.90 -5.99 -4.32
C HIS A 73 -32.06 -6.18 -3.35
N VAL A 74 -31.74 -6.46 -2.11
CA VAL A 74 -32.65 -6.42 -0.96
C VAL A 74 -31.92 -5.85 0.26
N ASP A 75 -32.68 -5.18 1.11
CA ASP A 75 -32.21 -4.71 2.42
C ASP A 75 -32.86 -5.53 3.52
N LEU A 76 -32.06 -6.31 4.25
CA LEU A 76 -32.47 -6.96 5.47
C LEU A 76 -32.34 -5.98 6.64
N ALA A 77 -33.15 -6.12 7.66
CA ALA A 77 -33.09 -5.26 8.84
C ALA A 77 -31.77 -5.43 9.59
N ALA A 78 -31.35 -4.37 10.28
CA ALA A 78 -30.17 -4.39 11.12
C ALA A 78 -30.19 -5.52 12.14
N LEU A 79 -29.05 -6.14 12.36
CA LEU A 79 -28.86 -7.21 13.36
C LEU A 79 -27.80 -6.79 14.38
N PRO A 80 -27.94 -7.19 15.65
CA PRO A 80 -26.86 -7.10 16.63
C PRO A 80 -25.72 -8.06 16.27
N ALA A 81 -24.55 -7.88 16.89
CA ALA A 81 -23.43 -8.80 16.73
C ALA A 81 -23.82 -10.25 17.09
N GLY A 82 -23.41 -11.20 16.27
CA GLY A 82 -23.73 -12.60 16.46
C GLY A 82 -23.29 -13.49 15.30
N GLY A 83 -23.77 -14.72 15.31
CA GLY A 83 -23.43 -15.77 14.34
C GLY A 83 -22.79 -16.98 14.99
N PRO A 84 -22.40 -18.00 14.23
CA PRO A 84 -22.50 -18.05 12.75
C PRO A 84 -23.93 -18.25 12.24
N PHE A 85 -24.25 -17.60 11.14
CA PHE A 85 -25.47 -17.72 10.39
C PHE A 85 -25.22 -18.34 9.00
N VAL A 86 -26.32 -18.64 8.29
CA VAL A 86 -26.29 -19.00 6.87
C VAL A 86 -27.08 -17.96 6.11
N LEU A 87 -26.45 -17.37 5.06
CA LEU A 87 -27.15 -16.56 4.07
C LEU A 87 -27.56 -17.47 2.91
N GLN A 88 -28.87 -17.51 2.62
CA GLN A 88 -29.41 -18.20 1.45
C GLN A 88 -29.98 -17.18 0.47
N VAL A 89 -29.59 -17.30 -0.80
CA VAL A 89 -30.16 -16.51 -1.91
C VAL A 89 -30.76 -17.49 -2.91
N ARG A 90 -32.09 -17.39 -3.11
CA ARG A 90 -32.87 -18.30 -3.96
C ARG A 90 -33.36 -17.52 -5.18
N GLY A 91 -33.10 -18.03 -6.33
CA GLY A 91 -33.62 -17.69 -7.64
C GLY A 91 -33.84 -18.99 -8.43
N LYS A 92 -33.50 -19.03 -9.71
CA LYS A 92 -33.48 -20.27 -10.50
C LYS A 92 -32.57 -21.34 -9.89
N ARG A 93 -31.54 -20.94 -9.17
CA ARG A 93 -30.76 -21.82 -8.29
C ARG A 93 -30.66 -21.20 -6.89
N THR A 94 -30.26 -22.01 -5.92
CA THR A 94 -29.99 -21.54 -4.56
C THR A 94 -28.49 -21.41 -4.34
N LEU A 95 -28.08 -20.25 -3.85
CA LEU A 95 -26.73 -19.98 -3.36
C LEU A 95 -26.79 -20.01 -1.82
N GLU A 96 -25.82 -20.65 -1.20
CA GLU A 96 -25.73 -20.77 0.26
C GLU A 96 -24.32 -20.38 0.70
N PHE A 97 -24.25 -19.44 1.66
CA PHE A 97 -23.00 -18.99 2.27
C PHE A 97 -23.05 -19.31 3.78
N LYS A 98 -22.03 -20.00 4.25
CA LYS A 98 -21.95 -20.52 5.62
C LYS A 98 -21.02 -19.68 6.49
N ASP A 99 -21.17 -19.88 7.81
CA ASP A 99 -20.32 -19.21 8.81
C ASP A 99 -20.32 -17.68 8.66
N VAL A 100 -21.49 -17.12 8.36
CA VAL A 100 -21.72 -15.67 8.23
C VAL A 100 -21.81 -15.05 9.61
N MET A 101 -20.98 -14.03 9.87
CA MET A 101 -20.97 -13.31 11.14
C MET A 101 -21.58 -11.92 10.99
N ILE A 102 -22.16 -11.42 12.07
CA ILE A 102 -22.55 -10.02 12.21
C ILE A 102 -21.61 -9.37 13.21
N GLY A 103 -20.91 -8.33 12.81
CA GLY A 103 -19.86 -7.71 13.63
C GLY A 103 -19.46 -6.33 13.15
N GLU A 104 -18.23 -5.95 13.40
CA GLU A 104 -17.66 -4.69 12.88
C GLU A 104 -16.92 -4.96 11.58
N VAL A 105 -17.13 -4.14 10.58
CA VAL A 105 -16.44 -4.24 9.28
C VAL A 105 -15.64 -2.95 9.03
N TRP A 106 -14.35 -3.10 8.80
CA TRP A 106 -13.45 -1.99 8.51
C TRP A 106 -12.71 -2.19 7.20
N VAL A 107 -12.50 -1.12 6.45
CA VAL A 107 -11.60 -1.10 5.29
C VAL A 107 -10.21 -0.65 5.74
N ALA A 108 -9.19 -1.42 5.40
CA ALA A 108 -7.79 -1.07 5.57
C ALA A 108 -7.18 -0.79 4.21
N SER A 109 -6.69 0.44 3.99
CA SER A 109 -6.17 0.84 2.68
C SER A 109 -4.95 1.74 2.79
N GLY A 110 -4.26 1.93 1.66
CA GLY A 110 -3.03 2.71 1.58
C GLY A 110 -1.98 2.06 0.69
N GLN A 111 -0.71 2.27 1.03
CA GLN A 111 0.40 1.72 0.25
C GLN A 111 1.17 0.61 0.98
N SER A 112 2.44 0.43 0.68
CA SER A 112 3.28 -0.69 1.17
C SER A 112 3.26 -0.86 2.69
N ASN A 113 3.28 0.22 3.46
CA ASN A 113 3.23 0.16 4.92
C ASN A 113 1.89 -0.38 5.47
N MET A 114 0.76 -0.18 4.75
CA MET A 114 -0.50 -0.85 5.05
C MET A 114 -0.51 -2.30 4.57
N ALA A 115 0.06 -2.58 3.40
CA ALA A 115 0.14 -3.93 2.84
C ALA A 115 1.15 -4.84 3.56
N TYR A 116 2.06 -4.27 4.37
CA TYR A 116 3.13 -4.97 5.09
C TYR A 116 2.60 -6.14 5.90
N SER A 117 3.08 -7.36 5.60
CA SER A 117 2.53 -8.59 6.16
C SER A 117 2.89 -8.78 7.64
N LEU A 118 2.01 -9.47 8.38
CA LEU A 118 2.31 -9.84 9.76
C LEU A 118 3.55 -10.77 9.84
N GLY A 119 3.83 -11.52 8.77
CA GLY A 119 5.02 -12.38 8.70
C GLY A 119 6.34 -11.63 8.73
N GLU A 120 6.33 -10.36 8.34
CA GLU A 120 7.51 -9.47 8.31
C GLU A 120 7.60 -8.54 9.54
N ALA A 121 6.56 -8.48 10.38
CA ALA A 121 6.54 -7.62 11.56
C ALA A 121 7.58 -8.05 12.61
N ALA A 122 8.10 -7.09 13.39
CA ALA A 122 9.16 -7.32 14.37
C ALA A 122 8.87 -8.44 15.38
N ASN A 123 7.60 -8.64 15.71
CA ASN A 123 7.15 -9.65 16.68
C ASN A 123 6.38 -10.81 16.05
N ALA A 124 6.58 -11.05 14.76
CA ALA A 124 5.91 -12.10 13.98
C ALA A 124 6.02 -13.49 14.64
N THR A 125 7.22 -13.85 15.11
CA THR A 125 7.51 -15.16 15.73
C THR A 125 6.74 -15.40 17.02
N GLU A 126 6.38 -14.34 17.76
CA GLU A 126 5.61 -14.43 18.99
C GLU A 126 4.09 -14.40 18.74
N VAL A 127 3.67 -13.62 17.74
CA VAL A 127 2.25 -13.30 17.49
C VAL A 127 1.60 -14.36 16.63
N ILE A 128 2.23 -14.80 15.54
CA ILE A 128 1.65 -15.72 14.57
C ILE A 128 1.21 -17.06 15.19
N PRO A 129 2.00 -17.72 16.06
CA PRO A 129 1.54 -18.97 16.69
C PRO A 129 0.28 -18.83 17.55
N LYS A 130 -0.01 -17.58 17.99
CA LYS A 130 -1.19 -17.26 18.83
C LYS A 130 -2.33 -16.65 18.01
N ALA A 131 -2.13 -16.42 16.72
CA ALA A 131 -3.12 -15.83 15.82
C ALA A 131 -4.14 -16.89 15.40
N ASN A 132 -5.07 -17.19 16.31
CA ASN A 132 -6.17 -18.10 16.08
C ASN A 132 -7.41 -17.56 16.80
N ASP A 133 -8.19 -16.74 16.11
CA ASP A 133 -9.44 -16.16 16.62
C ASP A 133 -10.55 -16.30 15.57
N PRO A 134 -11.50 -17.24 15.79
CA PRO A 134 -12.61 -17.43 14.85
C PRO A 134 -13.56 -16.23 14.79
N GLY A 135 -13.41 -15.22 15.62
CA GLY A 135 -14.13 -13.95 15.54
C GLY A 135 -13.46 -12.90 14.66
N LEU A 136 -12.22 -13.13 14.20
CA LEU A 136 -11.55 -12.29 13.21
C LEU A 136 -11.67 -12.87 11.81
N ARG A 137 -11.98 -12.05 10.83
CA ARG A 137 -12.13 -12.42 9.42
C ARG A 137 -11.40 -11.43 8.54
N PHE A 138 -10.77 -11.92 7.48
CA PHE A 138 -9.96 -11.17 6.55
C PHE A 138 -10.48 -11.34 5.13
N PHE A 139 -10.57 -10.24 4.40
CA PHE A 139 -10.81 -10.25 2.96
C PHE A 139 -9.74 -9.39 2.30
N THR A 140 -8.92 -9.99 1.44
CA THR A 140 -7.92 -9.24 0.68
C THR A 140 -8.46 -8.99 -0.72
N VAL A 141 -8.62 -7.71 -1.08
CA VAL A 141 -9.03 -7.30 -2.43
C VAL A 141 -7.88 -7.57 -3.38
N PRO A 142 -8.09 -8.38 -4.43
CA PRO A 142 -7.06 -8.62 -5.42
C PRO A 142 -6.75 -7.33 -6.20
N LYS A 143 -5.50 -7.14 -6.51
CA LYS A 143 -5.01 -5.94 -7.20
C LYS A 143 -5.59 -5.81 -8.60
N LYS A 144 -6.17 -4.65 -8.89
CA LYS A 144 -6.73 -4.31 -10.20
C LYS A 144 -6.71 -2.82 -10.43
N ILE A 145 -6.04 -2.39 -11.49
CA ILE A 145 -6.18 -1.04 -12.04
C ILE A 145 -7.35 -1.02 -13.01
N ALA A 146 -8.20 -0.01 -12.93
CA ALA A 146 -9.30 0.18 -13.87
C ALA A 146 -9.49 1.66 -14.20
N VAL A 147 -9.93 1.95 -15.42
CA VAL A 147 -10.27 3.31 -15.88
C VAL A 147 -11.76 3.62 -15.76
N GLN A 148 -12.54 2.64 -15.33
CA GLN A 148 -13.98 2.73 -15.09
C GLN A 148 -14.33 1.89 -13.87
N SER A 149 -15.33 2.32 -13.10
CA SER A 149 -15.80 1.63 -11.91
C SER A 149 -16.16 0.18 -12.20
N GLN A 150 -15.57 -0.69 -11.43
CA GLN A 150 -15.87 -2.11 -11.49
C GLN A 150 -17.05 -2.42 -10.57
N SER A 151 -17.90 -3.32 -10.98
CA SER A 151 -19.07 -3.76 -10.19
C SER A 151 -18.76 -4.93 -9.25
N ASP A 152 -17.57 -5.54 -9.40
CA ASP A 152 -17.11 -6.68 -8.61
C ASP A 152 -15.57 -6.70 -8.56
N THR A 153 -15.01 -7.33 -7.54
CA THR A 153 -13.57 -7.59 -7.45
C THR A 153 -13.17 -8.78 -8.35
N LEU A 154 -11.88 -8.98 -8.54
CA LEU A 154 -11.38 -10.26 -9.02
C LEU A 154 -11.69 -11.37 -7.97
N PRO A 155 -11.62 -12.67 -8.33
CA PRO A 155 -11.93 -13.77 -7.43
C PRO A 155 -11.16 -13.70 -6.11
N ALA A 156 -11.89 -13.66 -5.01
CA ALA A 156 -11.39 -13.62 -3.64
C ALA A 156 -12.47 -14.21 -2.69
N ALA A 157 -12.05 -14.51 -1.46
CA ALA A 157 -12.96 -15.00 -0.43
C ALA A 157 -12.52 -14.51 0.95
N TRP A 158 -13.45 -14.49 1.90
CA TRP A 158 -13.16 -14.26 3.31
C TRP A 158 -12.41 -15.44 3.92
N GLU A 159 -11.43 -15.13 4.74
CA GLU A 159 -10.63 -16.11 5.48
C GLU A 159 -10.83 -15.95 7.00
N VAL A 160 -10.90 -17.09 7.70
CA VAL A 160 -10.88 -17.12 9.17
C VAL A 160 -9.46 -16.87 9.66
N CYS A 161 -9.31 -16.04 10.70
CA CYS A 161 -8.01 -15.80 11.31
C CYS A 161 -7.43 -17.08 11.94
N ASN A 162 -6.33 -17.53 11.38
CA ASN A 162 -5.44 -18.57 11.91
C ASN A 162 -3.99 -18.18 11.62
N SER A 163 -3.03 -18.98 12.08
CA SER A 163 -1.61 -18.68 11.91
C SER A 163 -1.17 -18.51 10.45
N GLU A 164 -1.82 -19.19 9.51
CA GLU A 164 -1.49 -19.10 8.08
C GLU A 164 -2.08 -17.84 7.45
N SER A 165 -3.39 -17.62 7.61
CA SER A 165 -4.08 -16.45 7.06
C SER A 165 -3.54 -15.15 7.67
N ALA A 166 -3.30 -15.11 8.98
CA ALA A 166 -2.75 -13.96 9.68
C ALA A 166 -1.32 -13.62 9.21
N ARG A 167 -0.47 -14.62 8.97
CA ARG A 167 0.90 -14.43 8.48
C ARG A 167 0.95 -13.60 7.19
N LYS A 168 0.03 -13.85 6.28
CA LYS A 168 -0.05 -13.21 4.95
C LYS A 168 -0.78 -11.86 4.99
N PHE A 169 -1.59 -11.63 6.02
CA PHE A 169 -2.43 -10.45 6.13
C PHE A 169 -1.65 -9.22 6.62
N SER A 170 -2.18 -8.02 6.37
CA SER A 170 -1.63 -6.75 6.86
C SER A 170 -1.38 -6.79 8.37
N ALA A 171 -0.15 -6.50 8.81
CA ALA A 171 0.19 -6.43 10.23
C ALA A 171 -0.59 -5.31 10.94
N VAL A 172 -0.66 -4.12 10.34
CA VAL A 172 -1.40 -2.97 10.91
C VAL A 172 -2.88 -3.31 11.08
N ALA A 173 -3.50 -3.84 10.03
CA ALA A 173 -4.91 -4.21 10.04
C ALA A 173 -5.20 -5.37 11.01
N TYR A 174 -4.30 -6.34 11.11
CA TYR A 174 -4.39 -7.43 12.09
C TYR A 174 -4.37 -6.91 13.53
N PHE A 175 -3.38 -6.09 13.90
CA PHE A 175 -3.28 -5.56 15.26
C PHE A 175 -4.47 -4.65 15.60
N PHE A 176 -4.90 -3.80 14.68
CA PHE A 176 -6.10 -3.00 14.81
C PHE A 176 -7.35 -3.86 15.09
N ALA A 177 -7.60 -4.85 14.26
CA ALA A 177 -8.76 -5.74 14.39
C ALA A 177 -8.71 -6.60 15.65
N ARG A 178 -7.51 -7.11 16.00
CA ARG A 178 -7.28 -7.87 17.23
C ARG A 178 -7.70 -7.09 18.48
N ASP A 179 -7.28 -5.83 18.55
CA ASP A 179 -7.52 -5.01 19.75
C ASP A 179 -8.97 -4.51 19.81
N LEU A 180 -9.60 -4.24 18.67
CA LEU A 180 -11.05 -4.04 18.62
C LEU A 180 -11.80 -5.28 19.08
N ARG A 181 -11.46 -6.45 18.55
CA ARG A 181 -12.07 -7.73 18.90
C ARG A 181 -11.99 -8.01 20.41
N ARG A 182 -10.81 -7.78 21.00
CA ARG A 182 -10.57 -7.93 22.44
C ARG A 182 -11.40 -6.98 23.29
N SER A 183 -11.52 -5.73 22.85
CA SER A 183 -12.22 -4.69 23.62
C SER A 183 -13.74 -4.73 23.46
N LEU A 184 -14.23 -5.07 22.28
CA LEU A 184 -15.67 -5.07 21.96
C LEU A 184 -16.32 -6.43 22.17
N GLN A 185 -15.57 -7.52 22.15
CA GLN A 185 -16.04 -8.90 22.25
C GLN A 185 -17.09 -9.28 21.17
N VAL A 186 -16.96 -8.69 19.97
CA VAL A 186 -17.82 -8.94 18.81
C VAL A 186 -16.96 -9.39 17.61
N PRO A 187 -17.53 -10.11 16.63
CA PRO A 187 -16.80 -10.41 15.40
C PRO A 187 -16.26 -9.14 14.73
N VAL A 188 -15.08 -9.23 14.11
CA VAL A 188 -14.46 -8.14 13.36
C VAL A 188 -13.98 -8.66 12.01
N GLY A 189 -14.48 -8.07 10.94
CA GLY A 189 -14.04 -8.29 9.57
C GLY A 189 -13.19 -7.10 9.08
N VAL A 190 -12.07 -7.38 8.41
CA VAL A 190 -11.27 -6.35 7.76
C VAL A 190 -11.11 -6.67 6.28
N ILE A 191 -11.47 -5.68 5.47
CA ILE A 191 -11.27 -5.69 4.02
C ILE A 191 -9.98 -4.92 3.73
N LEU A 192 -8.94 -5.63 3.29
CA LEU A 192 -7.66 -5.05 2.92
C LEU A 192 -7.66 -4.69 1.43
N SER A 193 -7.54 -3.39 1.13
CA SER A 193 -7.43 -2.86 -0.23
C SER A 193 -6.24 -1.90 -0.26
N ALA A 194 -5.02 -2.43 -0.42
CA ALA A 194 -3.79 -1.66 -0.36
C ALA A 194 -2.84 -2.01 -1.51
N TRP A 195 -2.05 -1.02 -1.95
CA TRP A 195 -1.14 -1.18 -3.08
C TRP A 195 0.22 -0.50 -2.81
N PRO A 196 1.33 -1.26 -2.75
CA PRO A 196 2.67 -0.72 -2.57
C PRO A 196 3.03 0.34 -3.62
N GLY A 197 3.62 1.46 -3.18
CA GLY A 197 4.05 2.55 -4.06
C GLY A 197 2.93 3.46 -4.58
N SER A 198 1.68 3.23 -4.24
CA SER A 198 0.57 4.05 -4.74
C SER A 198 0.50 5.44 -4.12
N ALA A 199 0.13 6.43 -4.93
CA ALA A 199 -0.16 7.78 -4.52
C ALA A 199 -1.67 7.97 -4.22
N ALA A 200 -2.04 8.92 -3.37
CA ALA A 200 -3.43 9.12 -2.96
C ALA A 200 -4.38 9.49 -4.11
N GLU A 201 -3.88 10.12 -5.17
CA GLU A 201 -4.67 10.42 -6.37
C GLU A 201 -5.17 9.18 -7.12
N GLU A 202 -4.52 8.03 -6.96
CA GLU A 202 -4.94 6.76 -7.55
C GLU A 202 -6.19 6.20 -6.82
N TRP A 203 -6.37 6.59 -5.57
CA TRP A 203 -7.48 6.22 -4.70
C TRP A 203 -8.59 7.28 -4.64
N THR A 204 -8.50 8.32 -5.50
CA THR A 204 -9.41 9.45 -5.53
C THR A 204 -10.13 9.53 -6.89
N PRO A 205 -11.47 9.46 -6.97
CA PRO A 205 -12.21 9.57 -8.23
C PRO A 205 -11.87 10.84 -9.01
N LEU A 206 -11.77 10.72 -10.34
CA LEU A 206 -11.39 11.82 -11.24
C LEU A 206 -12.27 13.08 -11.06
N GLU A 207 -13.55 12.91 -10.76
CA GLU A 207 -14.44 14.05 -10.53
C GLU A 207 -14.02 14.91 -9.34
N TYR A 208 -13.46 14.31 -8.28
CA TYR A 208 -12.92 15.02 -7.12
C TYR A 208 -11.60 15.70 -7.44
N LEU A 209 -10.73 15.08 -8.21
CA LEU A 209 -9.49 15.68 -8.67
C LEU A 209 -9.72 16.88 -9.61
N ARG A 210 -10.80 16.85 -10.40
CA ARG A 210 -11.17 17.96 -11.32
C ARG A 210 -11.85 19.14 -10.64
N LYS A 211 -12.45 18.95 -9.47
CA LYS A 211 -13.19 20.02 -8.76
C LYS A 211 -12.27 21.10 -8.19
N ASP A 212 -11.04 20.76 -7.81
CA ASP A 212 -10.11 21.69 -7.16
C ASP A 212 -8.94 22.06 -8.08
N ALA A 213 -8.67 23.36 -8.21
CA ALA A 213 -7.60 23.88 -9.06
C ALA A 213 -6.20 23.39 -8.64
N THR A 214 -6.00 23.07 -7.35
CA THR A 214 -4.74 22.52 -6.83
C THR A 214 -4.53 21.08 -7.30
N LEU A 215 -5.60 20.32 -7.56
CA LEU A 215 -5.56 18.91 -7.95
C LEU A 215 -5.63 18.70 -9.47
N GLN A 216 -6.16 19.66 -10.23
CA GLN A 216 -6.24 19.57 -11.70
C GLN A 216 -4.89 19.22 -12.39
N PRO A 217 -3.73 19.70 -11.93
CA PRO A 217 -2.43 19.31 -12.52
C PRO A 217 -2.17 17.79 -12.49
N ILE A 218 -2.73 17.05 -11.53
CA ILE A 218 -2.65 15.59 -11.48
C ILE A 218 -3.32 14.98 -12.73
N VAL A 219 -4.55 15.41 -13.01
CA VAL A 219 -5.30 14.96 -14.18
C VAL A 219 -4.62 15.40 -15.47
N ALA A 220 -4.12 16.64 -15.53
CA ALA A 220 -3.44 17.17 -16.71
C ALA A 220 -2.15 16.42 -17.05
N ARG A 221 -1.39 15.94 -16.06
CA ARG A 221 -0.22 15.08 -16.30
C ARG A 221 -0.64 13.76 -16.97
N TRP A 222 -1.67 13.13 -16.46
CA TRP A 222 -2.22 11.90 -17.03
C TRP A 222 -2.75 12.12 -18.46
N GLU A 223 -3.49 13.20 -18.69
CA GLU A 223 -4.06 13.51 -20.01
C GLU A 223 -2.99 13.75 -21.08
N LYS A 224 -1.84 14.29 -20.71
CA LYS A 224 -0.70 14.51 -21.60
C LYS A 224 0.16 13.27 -21.88
N MET A 225 -0.04 12.19 -21.13
CA MET A 225 0.73 10.96 -21.29
C MET A 225 0.44 10.32 -22.67
N PRO A 226 1.45 9.71 -23.33
CA PRO A 226 1.25 8.98 -24.59
C PRO A 226 0.15 7.92 -24.51
N ALA A 227 -0.54 7.70 -25.61
CA ALA A 227 -1.66 6.74 -25.66
C ALA A 227 -1.20 5.30 -25.37
N ASP A 228 -0.02 4.93 -25.85
CA ASP A 228 0.56 3.59 -25.64
C ASP A 228 0.88 3.34 -24.16
N ASP A 229 1.37 4.37 -23.43
CA ASP A 229 1.63 4.29 -21.98
C ASP A 229 0.34 4.16 -21.18
N LYS A 230 -0.73 4.88 -21.58
CA LYS A 230 -2.07 4.74 -20.99
C LYS A 230 -2.68 3.36 -21.25
N GLN A 231 -2.52 2.84 -22.46
CA GLN A 231 -3.01 1.51 -22.82
C GLN A 231 -2.27 0.44 -22.01
N PHE A 232 -0.99 0.63 -21.75
CA PHE A 232 -0.20 -0.27 -20.94
C PHE A 232 -0.66 -0.27 -19.47
N ALA A 233 -0.92 0.89 -18.88
CA ALA A 233 -1.44 1.01 -17.51
C ALA A 233 -2.82 0.33 -17.31
N ALA A 234 -3.60 0.16 -18.40
CA ALA A 234 -4.91 -0.48 -18.38
C ALA A 234 -4.94 -1.90 -18.96
N GLY A 235 -3.80 -2.38 -19.47
CA GLY A 235 -3.68 -3.66 -20.20
C GLY A 235 -2.68 -4.62 -19.56
N SER A 236 -2.44 -5.70 -20.27
CA SER A 236 -1.40 -6.68 -19.89
C SER A 236 -0.56 -7.05 -21.12
N ARG A 237 0.71 -7.34 -20.88
CA ARG A 237 1.64 -7.75 -21.93
C ARG A 237 2.31 -9.07 -21.55
N ASP A 238 2.31 -10.03 -22.46
CA ASP A 238 3.07 -11.26 -22.31
C ASP A 238 4.55 -10.97 -22.47
N PHE A 239 5.37 -11.54 -21.60
CA PHE A 239 6.83 -11.49 -21.71
C PHE A 239 7.41 -12.89 -21.63
N SER A 240 8.57 -13.05 -22.26
CA SER A 240 9.36 -14.29 -22.19
C SER A 240 10.82 -13.92 -22.39
N LEU A 241 11.62 -14.11 -21.37
CA LEU A 241 13.05 -13.82 -21.36
C LEU A 241 13.82 -15.11 -21.04
N GLU A 242 14.90 -15.32 -21.77
CA GLU A 242 15.83 -16.42 -21.56
C GLU A 242 17.20 -15.86 -21.25
N PHE A 243 17.83 -16.38 -20.21
CA PHE A 243 19.14 -15.94 -19.72
C PHE A 243 20.13 -17.11 -19.66
N ASP A 244 21.41 -16.80 -19.93
CA ASP A 244 22.46 -17.80 -19.91
C ASP A 244 23.85 -17.18 -19.65
N ASP A 245 24.82 -18.00 -19.23
CA ASP A 245 26.26 -17.65 -19.12
C ASP A 245 26.55 -16.41 -18.25
N PHE A 246 26.05 -16.37 -17.02
CA PHE A 246 26.37 -15.29 -16.09
C PHE A 246 27.81 -15.38 -15.59
N ALA A 247 28.54 -14.26 -15.66
CA ALA A 247 29.89 -14.13 -15.15
C ALA A 247 30.13 -12.78 -14.47
N LEU A 248 30.81 -12.78 -13.33
CA LEU A 248 31.31 -11.59 -12.67
C LEU A 248 32.55 -11.07 -13.40
N LEU A 249 32.56 -9.80 -13.76
CA LEU A 249 33.68 -9.12 -14.40
C LEU A 249 34.62 -8.56 -13.33
N ARG A 250 35.89 -8.89 -13.41
CA ARG A 250 36.88 -8.41 -12.45
C ARG A 250 37.19 -6.93 -12.64
N ALA A 251 37.55 -6.25 -11.55
CA ALA A 251 38.00 -4.86 -11.60
C ALA A 251 39.31 -4.71 -12.40
N ASP A 252 40.19 -5.72 -12.32
CA ASP A 252 41.33 -5.85 -13.25
C ASP A 252 40.84 -6.43 -14.59
N SER A 253 40.79 -5.58 -15.62
CA SER A 253 40.34 -5.98 -16.96
C SER A 253 41.21 -7.04 -17.65
N ALA A 254 42.41 -7.28 -17.17
CA ALA A 254 43.30 -8.36 -17.67
C ALA A 254 42.94 -9.73 -17.07
N ALA A 255 42.24 -9.77 -15.95
CA ALA A 255 41.81 -10.99 -15.30
C ALA A 255 40.58 -11.60 -15.99
N ALA A 256 40.53 -12.92 -16.09
CA ALA A 256 39.38 -13.64 -16.68
C ALA A 256 38.12 -13.39 -15.84
N PRO A 257 36.95 -13.22 -16.47
CA PRO A 257 35.66 -13.20 -15.77
C PRO A 257 35.46 -14.49 -14.95
N LEU A 258 34.77 -14.38 -13.83
CA LEU A 258 34.38 -15.51 -12.99
C LEU A 258 32.98 -15.98 -13.40
N PRO A 259 32.82 -17.11 -14.12
CA PRO A 259 31.50 -17.67 -14.38
C PRO A 259 30.85 -18.12 -13.08
N PHE A 260 29.56 -17.76 -12.88
CA PHE A 260 28.83 -18.17 -11.68
C PHE A 260 27.52 -18.91 -11.96
N SER A 261 26.97 -18.83 -13.17
CA SER A 261 25.81 -19.62 -13.57
C SER A 261 25.70 -19.72 -15.09
N ASN A 262 25.71 -20.95 -15.62
CA ASN A 262 25.51 -21.24 -17.05
C ASN A 262 24.36 -22.23 -17.31
N PHE A 263 23.72 -22.73 -16.25
CA PHE A 263 22.61 -23.69 -16.28
C PHE A 263 22.83 -24.98 -17.06
N ASP A 264 24.04 -25.26 -17.57
CA ASP A 264 24.33 -26.37 -18.45
C ASP A 264 24.02 -27.74 -17.83
N ASP A 265 24.11 -27.86 -16.52
CA ASP A 265 23.81 -29.06 -15.73
C ASP A 265 22.31 -29.24 -15.41
N GLY A 266 21.46 -28.27 -15.81
CA GLY A 266 20.04 -28.27 -15.49
C GLY A 266 19.71 -27.90 -14.04
N ALA A 267 20.66 -27.26 -13.33
CA ALA A 267 20.46 -26.80 -11.95
C ALA A 267 20.29 -25.28 -11.86
N SER A 268 19.55 -24.84 -10.84
CA SER A 268 19.41 -23.43 -10.47
C SER A 268 20.51 -22.93 -9.52
N SER A 269 21.41 -23.80 -9.10
CA SER A 269 22.54 -23.47 -8.24
C SER A 269 23.60 -22.65 -8.97
N THR A 270 24.29 -21.79 -8.22
CA THR A 270 25.44 -21.05 -8.74
C THR A 270 26.75 -21.74 -8.35
N SER A 271 27.79 -21.63 -9.16
CA SER A 271 29.12 -22.17 -8.84
C SER A 271 29.77 -21.51 -7.62
N THR A 272 29.20 -20.42 -7.13
CA THR A 272 29.62 -19.66 -5.95
C THR A 272 28.82 -20.03 -4.68
N GLY A 273 28.08 -21.15 -4.69
CA GLY A 273 27.37 -21.67 -3.52
C GLY A 273 26.01 -21.06 -3.25
N GLY A 274 25.47 -20.30 -4.19
CA GLY A 274 24.12 -19.73 -4.12
C GLY A 274 23.11 -20.47 -4.97
N GLU A 275 21.89 -19.97 -5.02
CA GLU A 275 20.79 -20.50 -5.82
C GLU A 275 19.96 -19.38 -6.44
N TRP A 276 19.52 -19.58 -7.68
CA TRP A 276 18.51 -18.75 -8.30
C TRP A 276 17.14 -19.10 -7.73
N SER A 277 16.53 -18.13 -7.08
CA SER A 277 15.18 -18.23 -6.57
C SER A 277 14.26 -17.26 -7.31
N TYR A 278 13.04 -17.69 -7.51
CA TYR A 278 11.99 -16.86 -8.08
C TYR A 278 11.09 -16.35 -6.97
N SER A 279 10.93 -15.07 -6.88
CA SER A 279 9.91 -14.47 -6.04
C SER A 279 8.98 -13.62 -6.89
N TRP A 280 7.70 -13.91 -6.81
CA TRP A 280 6.66 -13.12 -7.45
C TRP A 280 6.15 -12.08 -6.45
N ALA A 281 6.15 -10.84 -6.84
CA ALA A 281 5.69 -9.80 -5.94
C ALA A 281 4.16 -9.78 -5.81
N ASP A 282 3.38 -10.11 -6.83
CA ASP A 282 1.91 -10.11 -6.74
C ASP A 282 1.22 -10.87 -7.89
N SER A 283 0.53 -11.92 -7.52
CA SER A 283 -0.59 -12.60 -8.19
C SER A 283 -0.61 -12.64 -9.73
N GLY A 284 0.11 -13.54 -10.32
CA GLY A 284 -0.04 -13.95 -11.73
C GLY A 284 0.77 -15.20 -12.03
N PRO A 285 0.36 -16.05 -12.97
CA PRO A 285 1.14 -17.22 -13.34
C PRO A 285 2.34 -16.80 -14.16
N SER A 286 3.48 -16.58 -13.53
CA SER A 286 4.71 -16.61 -14.26
C SER A 286 5.49 -17.85 -13.90
N LEU A 287 6.24 -18.31 -14.86
CA LEU A 287 6.91 -19.58 -14.83
C LEU A 287 8.41 -19.34 -14.95
N PHE A 288 9.15 -19.82 -13.95
CA PHE A 288 10.58 -20.04 -14.08
C PHE A 288 10.81 -21.49 -14.53
N GLN A 289 11.60 -21.66 -15.57
CA GLN A 289 11.94 -22.97 -16.12
C GLN A 289 13.38 -22.99 -16.60
N LEU A 290 14.05 -24.13 -16.45
CA LEU A 290 15.25 -24.41 -17.21
C LEU A 290 14.83 -25.10 -18.52
N ILE A 291 15.20 -24.51 -19.65
CA ILE A 291 14.81 -24.97 -20.99
C ILE A 291 16.04 -25.40 -21.78
N ALA A 292 15.90 -26.49 -22.52
CA ALA A 292 16.93 -27.00 -23.43
C ALA A 292 16.48 -26.84 -24.89
N PRO A 293 17.41 -26.57 -25.82
CA PRO A 293 18.82 -26.33 -25.58
C PRO A 293 19.07 -24.88 -25.14
N GLY A 294 20.10 -24.68 -24.32
CA GLY A 294 20.63 -23.38 -23.95
C GLY A 294 21.34 -22.67 -25.11
N ARG A 295 22.12 -21.65 -24.80
CA ARG A 295 22.88 -20.88 -25.78
C ARG A 295 23.90 -21.77 -26.50
N GLY A 296 24.01 -21.62 -27.80
CA GLY A 296 24.93 -22.47 -28.63
C GLY A 296 24.43 -23.89 -28.85
N GLY A 297 23.18 -24.20 -28.50
CA GLY A 297 22.58 -25.52 -28.73
C GLY A 297 22.97 -26.58 -27.72
N LYS A 298 23.50 -26.20 -26.55
CA LYS A 298 23.96 -27.11 -25.49
C LYS A 298 23.31 -26.74 -24.16
N GLY A 299 23.29 -27.72 -23.24
CA GLY A 299 22.81 -27.49 -21.87
C GLY A 299 21.42 -26.91 -21.76
N TYR A 300 21.23 -26.02 -20.78
CA TYR A 300 19.99 -25.36 -20.48
C TYR A 300 20.20 -23.84 -20.39
N ALA A 301 19.13 -23.09 -20.54
CA ALA A 301 19.03 -21.66 -20.23
C ALA A 301 17.90 -21.43 -19.23
N ALA A 302 18.01 -20.41 -18.41
CA ALA A 302 16.95 -19.99 -17.50
C ALA A 302 15.90 -19.19 -18.28
N LYS A 303 14.66 -19.63 -18.26
CA LYS A 303 13.53 -18.94 -18.86
C LYS A 303 12.59 -18.40 -17.81
N ILE A 304 12.27 -17.11 -17.91
CA ILE A 304 11.23 -16.45 -17.13
C ILE A 304 10.17 -15.96 -18.10
N SER A 305 8.94 -16.38 -17.90
CA SER A 305 7.83 -15.96 -18.75
C SER A 305 6.55 -15.77 -17.96
N GLY A 306 5.70 -14.90 -18.41
CA GLY A 306 4.43 -14.60 -17.75
C GLY A 306 3.71 -13.45 -18.40
N LYS A 307 2.76 -12.90 -17.67
CA LYS A 307 1.96 -11.78 -18.09
C LYS A 307 2.21 -10.61 -17.14
N LEU A 308 2.79 -9.54 -17.66
CA LEU A 308 2.91 -8.26 -16.95
C LEU A 308 1.67 -7.44 -17.27
N ASP A 309 0.95 -7.06 -16.26
CA ASP A 309 -0.02 -5.99 -16.31
C ASP A 309 0.55 -4.80 -15.54
N GLY A 310 -0.12 -3.66 -15.54
CA GLY A 310 0.34 -2.48 -14.79
C GLY A 310 0.49 -2.73 -13.28
N THR A 311 0.21 -3.93 -12.80
CA THR A 311 0.08 -4.28 -11.39
C THR A 311 1.23 -5.13 -10.86
N ASN A 312 2.07 -5.67 -11.74
CA ASN A 312 3.08 -6.64 -11.33
C ASN A 312 4.41 -6.50 -12.08
N SER A 313 5.48 -6.83 -11.38
CA SER A 313 6.80 -7.11 -11.94
C SER A 313 7.23 -8.50 -11.53
N ALA A 314 7.88 -9.24 -12.42
CA ALA A 314 8.47 -10.51 -12.10
C ALA A 314 9.88 -10.31 -11.57
N PHE A 315 10.15 -10.80 -10.38
CA PHE A 315 11.41 -10.63 -9.69
C PHE A 315 12.13 -11.97 -9.55
N TRP A 316 13.31 -12.08 -10.16
CA TRP A 316 14.14 -13.26 -10.12
C TRP A 316 15.52 -12.90 -9.56
N ARG A 317 15.90 -13.56 -8.46
CA ARG A 317 17.16 -13.30 -7.75
C ARG A 317 18.07 -14.50 -7.70
N ALA A 318 19.37 -14.27 -7.76
CA ALA A 318 20.39 -15.19 -7.30
C ALA A 318 21.04 -14.65 -6.04
N SER A 319 21.08 -15.44 -4.99
CA SER A 319 22.03 -15.24 -3.91
C SER A 319 23.35 -15.91 -4.30
N PHE A 320 24.48 -15.31 -3.96
CA PHE A 320 25.78 -15.98 -4.08
C PHE A 320 26.61 -15.74 -2.84
N HIS A 321 27.42 -16.72 -2.50
CA HIS A 321 28.48 -16.58 -1.53
C HIS A 321 29.79 -16.51 -2.31
N LEU A 322 30.58 -15.48 -2.10
CA LEU A 322 31.94 -15.38 -2.60
C LEU A 322 32.84 -16.03 -1.55
N ASP A 323 33.08 -17.36 -1.69
CA ASP A 323 34.06 -18.17 -0.95
C ASP A 323 34.20 -17.90 0.57
N GLY A 324 33.10 -17.73 1.27
CA GLY A 324 33.10 -17.62 2.74
C GLY A 324 33.64 -16.29 3.29
N SER A 325 33.95 -15.35 2.44
CA SER A 325 34.34 -14.00 2.81
C SER A 325 33.39 -12.99 2.16
N PRO A 326 32.75 -12.11 2.91
CA PRO A 326 32.06 -10.94 2.34
C PRO A 326 33.02 -9.99 1.61
N ALA A 327 34.33 -10.31 1.61
CA ALA A 327 35.41 -9.39 1.31
C ALA A 327 35.74 -9.25 -0.18
N ASP A 328 35.22 -10.06 -1.08
CA ASP A 328 35.73 -10.04 -2.46
C ASP A 328 34.87 -9.35 -3.51
N GLY A 329 33.74 -8.77 -3.14
CA GLY A 329 32.94 -7.91 -4.03
C GLY A 329 33.73 -6.74 -4.61
N ALA A 330 34.69 -6.18 -3.85
CA ALA A 330 35.56 -5.10 -4.31
C ALA A 330 36.45 -5.49 -5.51
N SER A 331 36.67 -6.77 -5.74
CA SER A 331 37.43 -7.25 -6.89
C SER A 331 36.62 -7.32 -8.20
N PHE A 332 35.32 -7.07 -8.13
CA PHE A 332 34.44 -7.12 -9.29
C PHE A 332 33.90 -5.74 -9.67
N ALA A 333 33.81 -5.48 -10.99
CA ALA A 333 33.33 -4.21 -11.54
C ALA A 333 31.97 -4.31 -12.20
N GLY A 334 31.46 -5.53 -12.45
CA GLY A 334 30.19 -5.71 -13.14
C GLY A 334 29.81 -7.16 -13.32
N VAL A 335 28.69 -7.38 -14.03
CA VAL A 335 28.17 -8.68 -14.44
C VAL A 335 28.00 -8.71 -15.95
N ARG A 336 28.31 -9.84 -16.57
CA ARG A 336 28.04 -10.12 -17.97
C ARG A 336 27.17 -11.37 -18.09
N PHE A 337 26.22 -11.36 -18.98
CA PHE A 337 25.34 -12.49 -19.27
C PHE A 337 24.77 -12.39 -20.68
N TRP A 338 24.19 -13.48 -21.15
CA TRP A 338 23.45 -13.50 -22.41
C TRP A 338 21.96 -13.51 -22.16
N VAL A 339 21.21 -12.80 -23.00
CA VAL A 339 19.75 -12.72 -22.91
C VAL A 339 19.13 -12.69 -24.30
N ARG A 340 17.96 -13.34 -24.44
CA ARG A 340 17.07 -13.19 -25.59
C ARG A 340 15.61 -13.22 -25.14
N GLY A 341 14.71 -12.81 -26.05
CA GLY A 341 13.28 -12.95 -25.83
C GLY A 341 12.47 -11.72 -26.19
N ASN A 342 11.27 -11.67 -25.63
CA ASN A 342 10.35 -10.55 -25.76
C ASN A 342 10.04 -10.01 -24.36
N GLY A 343 10.55 -8.83 -24.07
CA GLY A 343 10.37 -8.14 -22.80
C GLY A 343 11.54 -7.23 -22.46
N SER A 344 11.41 -6.56 -21.34
CA SER A 344 12.42 -5.68 -20.78
C SER A 344 12.70 -6.06 -19.33
N PHE A 345 13.89 -5.73 -18.86
CA PHE A 345 14.30 -5.99 -17.49
C PHE A 345 15.27 -4.91 -16.98
N SER A 346 15.39 -4.80 -15.66
CA SER A 346 16.52 -4.15 -15.01
C SER A 346 17.30 -5.16 -14.19
N PHE A 347 18.58 -4.88 -14.00
CA PHE A 347 19.48 -5.68 -13.17
C PHE A 347 19.69 -4.96 -11.83
N ARG A 348 19.70 -5.72 -10.72
CA ARG A 348 19.96 -5.19 -9.37
C ARG A 348 21.11 -5.89 -8.69
N THR A 349 21.76 -5.17 -7.79
CA THR A 349 22.65 -5.74 -6.78
C THR A 349 21.92 -5.82 -5.45
N LEU A 350 22.07 -6.92 -4.73
CA LEU A 350 21.47 -7.12 -3.41
C LEU A 350 22.54 -6.85 -2.34
N GLN A 351 22.25 -5.91 -1.44
CA GLN A 351 23.13 -5.50 -0.35
C GLN A 351 22.34 -5.50 0.96
N PRO A 352 22.73 -6.28 1.99
CA PRO A 352 21.95 -6.42 3.23
C PRO A 352 21.75 -5.13 4.02
N THR A 353 22.58 -4.10 3.80
CA THR A 353 22.43 -2.80 4.45
C THR A 353 21.31 -1.95 3.84
N ILE A 354 20.80 -2.31 2.66
CA ILE A 354 19.63 -1.67 2.04
C ILE A 354 18.40 -2.45 2.49
N ALA A 355 17.79 -2.00 3.59
CA ALA A 355 16.67 -2.69 4.22
C ALA A 355 15.30 -2.32 3.62
N ASP A 356 15.23 -1.26 2.84
CA ASP A 356 14.00 -0.68 2.30
C ASP A 356 13.72 -1.07 0.83
N TRP A 357 14.55 -1.96 0.25
CA TRP A 357 14.47 -2.49 -1.13
C TRP A 357 14.73 -1.45 -2.24
N ASP A 358 15.19 -0.24 -1.91
CA ASP A 358 15.69 0.71 -2.91
C ASP A 358 17.09 0.31 -3.38
N ASP A 359 17.19 -0.92 -3.88
CA ASP A 359 18.44 -1.53 -4.34
C ASP A 359 19.05 -0.73 -5.50
N TYR A 360 20.37 -0.85 -5.65
CA TYR A 360 21.06 -0.31 -6.81
C TYR A 360 20.68 -1.09 -8.07
N LYS A 361 20.09 -0.40 -9.05
CA LYS A 361 19.59 -0.99 -10.32
C LYS A 361 20.17 -0.34 -11.57
N SER A 362 20.20 -1.10 -12.65
CA SER A 362 20.51 -0.60 -13.99
C SER A 362 19.31 0.18 -14.57
N GLY A 363 19.56 0.95 -15.61
CA GLY A 363 18.50 1.33 -16.53
C GLY A 363 17.84 0.10 -17.17
N ILE A 364 16.70 0.33 -17.85
CA ILE A 364 15.95 -0.72 -18.53
C ILE A 364 16.74 -1.26 -19.72
N VAL A 365 16.82 -2.58 -19.79
CA VAL A 365 17.42 -3.31 -20.91
C VAL A 365 16.31 -4.01 -21.68
N LYS A 366 16.17 -3.73 -22.97
CA LYS A 366 15.23 -4.41 -23.86
C LYS A 366 15.90 -5.62 -24.51
N ALA A 367 15.29 -6.80 -24.35
CA ALA A 367 15.75 -8.01 -24.99
C ALA A 367 15.41 -8.02 -26.49
N THR A 368 16.14 -8.84 -27.25
CA THR A 368 15.90 -9.12 -28.68
C THR A 368 15.60 -10.59 -28.88
N PRO A 369 14.95 -11.01 -29.98
CA PRO A 369 14.68 -12.41 -30.25
C PRO A 369 15.96 -13.26 -30.35
N GLU A 370 17.07 -12.65 -30.74
CA GLU A 370 18.39 -13.30 -30.83
C GLU A 370 19.17 -13.13 -29.53
N TRP A 371 20.03 -14.11 -29.24
CA TRP A 371 20.96 -14.01 -28.11
C TRP A 371 21.87 -12.79 -28.22
N LYS A 372 21.82 -11.93 -27.20
CA LYS A 372 22.65 -10.74 -27.07
C LYS A 372 23.43 -10.78 -25.76
N GLU A 373 24.71 -10.47 -25.84
CA GLU A 373 25.52 -10.25 -24.64
C GLU A 373 25.19 -8.90 -24.01
N VAL A 374 24.96 -8.90 -22.70
CA VAL A 374 24.70 -7.71 -21.90
C VAL A 374 25.76 -7.61 -20.81
N THR A 375 26.33 -6.42 -20.66
CA THR A 375 27.24 -6.09 -19.57
C THR A 375 26.65 -4.98 -18.74
N ILE A 376 26.57 -5.21 -17.43
CA ILE A 376 26.11 -4.23 -16.44
C ILE A 376 27.30 -3.87 -15.55
N TRP A 377 27.71 -2.61 -15.59
CA TRP A 377 28.77 -2.12 -14.73
C TRP A 377 28.20 -1.60 -13.41
N PHE A 378 28.74 -2.04 -12.28
CA PHE A 378 28.26 -1.64 -10.95
C PHE A 378 28.34 -0.14 -10.68
N LYS A 379 29.32 0.54 -11.27
CA LYS A 379 29.47 2.00 -11.20
C LYS A 379 28.31 2.78 -11.84
N ASP A 380 27.58 2.14 -12.76
CA ASP A 380 26.48 2.79 -13.51
C ASP A 380 25.12 2.52 -12.85
N LEU A 381 25.07 1.68 -11.81
CA LEU A 381 23.87 1.40 -11.05
C LEU A 381 23.47 2.58 -10.16
N LYS A 382 22.19 2.76 -9.97
CA LYS A 382 21.61 3.83 -9.14
C LYS A 382 20.47 3.32 -8.31
N GLN A 383 20.32 3.85 -7.09
CA GLN A 383 19.08 3.74 -6.35
C GLN A 383 17.99 4.58 -7.03
N ALA A 384 16.73 4.16 -6.97
CA ALA A 384 15.59 4.93 -7.48
C ALA A 384 15.38 6.22 -6.66
N GLY A 385 15.81 6.22 -5.39
CA GLY A 385 15.84 7.40 -4.52
C GLY A 385 14.53 7.62 -3.75
N TRP A 386 13.65 6.62 -3.71
CA TRP A 386 12.46 6.64 -2.86
C TRP A 386 12.74 6.11 -1.45
N GLY A 387 13.81 5.35 -1.29
CA GLY A 387 14.30 4.85 -0.01
C GLY A 387 15.44 5.70 0.57
N VAL A 388 16.08 5.16 1.60
CA VAL A 388 17.25 5.79 2.21
C VAL A 388 18.46 5.63 1.32
N ARG A 389 19.17 6.72 1.04
CA ARG A 389 20.41 6.66 0.25
C ARG A 389 21.52 5.97 1.03
N GLU A 390 21.84 4.76 0.64
CA GLU A 390 22.98 4.00 1.13
C GLU A 390 24.06 3.94 0.05
N ARG A 391 25.32 3.88 0.44
CA ARG A 391 26.42 3.73 -0.51
C ARG A 391 26.47 2.30 -1.04
N LEU A 392 26.62 2.12 -2.35
CA LEU A 392 26.94 0.79 -2.90
C LEU A 392 28.32 0.35 -2.37
N THR A 393 28.31 -0.74 -1.63
CA THR A 393 29.49 -1.34 -1.01
C THR A 393 29.67 -2.73 -1.60
N LEU A 394 30.57 -2.84 -2.57
CA LEU A 394 30.75 -4.06 -3.35
C LEU A 394 31.19 -5.25 -2.48
N GLU A 395 31.89 -4.96 -1.37
CA GLU A 395 32.32 -5.97 -0.38
C GLU A 395 31.15 -6.59 0.39
N GLN A 396 29.98 -5.98 0.34
CA GLN A 396 28.76 -6.44 1.03
C GLN A 396 27.72 -7.00 0.07
N LEU A 397 28.07 -7.23 -1.19
CA LEU A 397 27.15 -7.85 -2.12
C LEU A 397 26.79 -9.26 -1.68
N SER A 398 25.50 -9.51 -1.49
CA SER A 398 24.96 -10.84 -1.14
C SER A 398 24.32 -11.55 -2.34
N GLY A 399 24.13 -10.85 -3.45
CA GLY A 399 23.53 -11.42 -4.64
C GLY A 399 23.23 -10.41 -5.73
N VAL A 400 22.55 -10.90 -6.73
CA VAL A 400 22.03 -10.11 -7.84
C VAL A 400 20.58 -10.49 -8.11
N ALA A 401 19.84 -9.60 -8.76
CA ALA A 401 18.49 -9.88 -9.20
C ALA A 401 18.22 -9.31 -10.60
N VAL A 402 17.28 -9.92 -11.28
CA VAL A 402 16.72 -9.45 -12.54
C VAL A 402 15.24 -9.15 -12.32
N ASP A 403 14.87 -7.89 -12.49
CA ASP A 403 13.48 -7.46 -12.51
C ASP A 403 12.99 -7.50 -13.94
N CYS A 404 12.15 -8.45 -14.26
CA CYS A 404 11.39 -8.41 -15.51
C CYS A 404 10.29 -7.38 -15.36
N MET A 405 10.34 -6.34 -16.15
CA MET A 405 9.46 -5.20 -16.06
C MET A 405 9.01 -4.75 -17.44
N THR A 406 8.21 -3.73 -17.43
CA THR A 406 7.75 -3.07 -18.64
C THR A 406 8.85 -2.18 -19.23
N ASP A 407 8.66 -1.69 -20.43
CA ASP A 407 9.57 -0.74 -21.08
C ASP A 407 9.57 0.65 -20.40
N LEU A 408 8.79 0.85 -19.34
CA LEU A 408 8.66 2.09 -18.59
C LEU A 408 9.44 2.01 -17.28
N GLU A 409 10.18 3.05 -16.93
CA GLU A 409 10.90 3.15 -15.64
C GLU A 409 9.95 3.10 -14.45
N GLU A 410 8.75 3.65 -14.62
CA GLU A 410 7.62 3.52 -13.71
C GLU A 410 6.37 3.25 -14.54
N VAL A 411 5.57 2.26 -14.15
CA VAL A 411 4.24 2.10 -14.73
C VAL A 411 3.37 3.23 -14.18
N PRO A 412 2.93 4.16 -15.02
CA PRO A 412 2.11 5.24 -14.53
C PRO A 412 0.74 4.69 -14.11
N HIS A 413 0.43 4.77 -12.86
CA HIS A 413 -0.90 4.47 -12.39
C HIS A 413 -1.85 5.61 -12.77
N PRO A 414 -3.00 5.32 -13.42
CA PRO A 414 -3.98 6.34 -13.72
C PRO A 414 -4.55 6.93 -12.44
N PRO A 415 -4.73 8.26 -12.35
CA PRO A 415 -5.54 8.84 -11.29
C PRO A 415 -6.90 8.14 -11.24
N ALA A 416 -7.40 7.86 -10.05
CA ALA A 416 -8.57 7.04 -9.77
C ALA A 416 -8.45 5.53 -10.10
N GLY A 417 -7.34 5.06 -10.69
CA GLY A 417 -7.27 3.68 -11.19
C GLY A 417 -7.44 2.60 -10.14
N LEU A 418 -6.96 2.84 -8.92
CA LEU A 418 -7.13 1.92 -7.79
C LEU A 418 -8.50 2.09 -7.12
N TYR A 419 -9.03 3.30 -7.08
CA TYR A 419 -10.40 3.51 -6.65
C TYR A 419 -11.38 2.71 -7.52
N GLU A 420 -11.31 2.91 -8.84
CA GLU A 420 -12.21 2.27 -9.79
C GLU A 420 -12.08 0.74 -9.82
N GLY A 421 -10.87 0.23 -9.61
CA GLY A 421 -10.56 -1.20 -9.65
C GLY A 421 -10.76 -1.95 -8.34
N MET A 422 -10.56 -1.29 -7.20
CA MET A 422 -10.41 -1.96 -5.90
C MET A 422 -11.31 -1.42 -4.79
N LEU A 423 -11.85 -0.19 -4.91
CA LEU A 423 -12.74 0.40 -3.91
C LEU A 423 -14.18 0.50 -4.38
N ALA A 424 -14.42 0.96 -5.60
CA ALA A 424 -15.76 1.07 -6.16
C ALA A 424 -16.58 -0.24 -6.04
N PRO A 425 -15.97 -1.44 -6.25
CA PRO A 425 -16.69 -2.70 -6.03
C PRO A 425 -17.18 -2.93 -4.59
N LEU A 426 -16.62 -2.22 -3.61
CA LEU A 426 -16.90 -2.42 -2.18
C LEU A 426 -18.01 -1.49 -1.65
N GLU A 427 -18.34 -0.40 -2.34
CA GLU A 427 -19.16 0.70 -1.82
C GLU A 427 -20.56 0.30 -1.34
N ASN A 428 -21.13 -0.75 -1.94
CA ASN A 428 -22.41 -1.28 -1.49
C ASN A 428 -22.31 -2.15 -0.22
N TYR A 429 -21.09 -2.54 0.20
CA TYR A 429 -20.89 -3.31 1.42
C TYR A 429 -20.78 -2.37 2.62
N ARG A 430 -21.69 -2.49 3.58
CA ARG A 430 -21.73 -1.61 4.76
C ARG A 430 -20.49 -1.80 5.62
N ILE A 431 -19.86 -0.69 6.01
CA ILE A 431 -18.65 -0.66 6.83
C ILE A 431 -18.84 0.22 8.07
N ARG A 432 -18.04 0.02 9.09
CA ARG A 432 -17.95 0.93 10.23
C ARG A 432 -17.10 2.15 9.90
N GLY A 433 -15.98 1.94 9.22
CA GLY A 433 -15.04 3.00 8.89
C GLY A 433 -13.83 2.49 8.11
N ALA A 434 -12.86 3.35 7.91
CA ALA A 434 -11.62 3.06 7.20
C ALA A 434 -10.38 3.41 8.03
N ILE A 435 -9.30 2.65 7.85
CA ILE A 435 -7.95 2.96 8.31
C ILE A 435 -7.04 3.16 7.09
N TRP A 436 -6.22 4.20 7.12
CA TRP A 436 -5.39 4.65 5.99
C TRP A 436 -3.93 4.82 6.38
N TYR A 437 -3.02 4.15 5.68
CA TYR A 437 -1.58 4.31 5.85
C TYR A 437 -0.90 4.51 4.50
N GLN A 438 -0.67 5.76 4.15
CA GLN A 438 -0.08 6.20 2.89
C GLN A 438 0.45 7.62 3.05
N GLY A 439 1.38 8.03 2.24
CA GLY A 439 1.91 9.39 2.22
C GLY A 439 3.26 9.46 1.53
N GLU A 440 4.06 8.40 1.61
CA GLU A 440 5.42 8.32 1.12
C GLU A 440 5.51 8.70 -0.37
N SER A 441 4.59 8.21 -1.20
CA SER A 441 4.53 8.52 -2.63
C SER A 441 4.06 9.96 -2.95
N ASN A 442 3.62 10.70 -1.96
CA ASN A 442 3.18 12.09 -2.10
C ASN A 442 4.10 13.12 -1.44
N THR A 443 5.21 12.71 -0.80
CA THR A 443 6.10 13.62 -0.04
C THR A 443 6.64 14.76 -0.90
N ALA A 444 7.01 14.51 -2.16
CA ALA A 444 7.47 15.56 -3.08
C ALA A 444 6.40 16.62 -3.41
N ARG A 445 5.13 16.35 -3.06
CA ARG A 445 3.96 17.22 -3.27
C ARG A 445 3.12 17.34 -1.99
N ALA A 446 3.79 17.38 -0.83
CA ALA A 446 3.14 17.39 0.48
C ALA A 446 2.19 18.58 0.67
N TYR A 447 2.53 19.75 0.11
CA TYR A 447 1.63 20.90 0.13
C TYR A 447 0.32 20.63 -0.62
N GLN A 448 0.37 19.95 -1.78
CA GLN A 448 -0.82 19.53 -2.53
C GLN A 448 -1.65 18.49 -1.75
N TYR A 449 -0.98 17.63 -0.96
CA TYR A 449 -1.62 16.59 -0.16
C TYR A 449 -2.59 17.15 0.89
N ARG A 450 -2.41 18.40 1.35
CA ARG A 450 -3.36 19.12 2.22
C ARG A 450 -4.77 19.26 1.62
N THR A 451 -4.86 19.26 0.28
CA THR A 451 -6.14 19.29 -0.45
C THR A 451 -6.54 17.89 -0.91
N LEU A 452 -5.57 17.09 -1.33
CA LEU A 452 -5.83 15.76 -1.90
C LEU A 452 -6.40 14.78 -0.88
N LEU A 453 -5.83 14.69 0.33
CA LEU A 453 -6.29 13.75 1.35
C LEU A 453 -7.73 14.07 1.82
N PRO A 454 -8.12 15.31 2.13
CA PRO A 454 -9.50 15.65 2.38
C PRO A 454 -10.45 15.32 1.22
N ALA A 455 -10.05 15.58 -0.03
CA ALA A 455 -10.85 15.27 -1.21
C ALA A 455 -11.07 13.76 -1.38
N MET A 456 -10.05 12.95 -1.14
CA MET A 456 -10.13 11.50 -1.13
C MET A 456 -11.11 10.99 -0.06
N ILE A 457 -10.99 11.47 1.18
CA ILE A 457 -11.91 11.10 2.28
C ILE A 457 -13.35 11.45 1.93
N ALA A 458 -13.57 12.65 1.41
CA ALA A 458 -14.90 13.09 1.00
C ALA A 458 -15.47 12.21 -0.12
N SER A 459 -14.64 11.80 -1.07
CA SER A 459 -15.05 10.92 -2.17
C SER A 459 -15.48 9.53 -1.68
N TRP A 460 -14.72 8.94 -0.77
CA TRP A 460 -15.06 7.62 -0.20
C TRP A 460 -16.36 7.69 0.59
N ARG A 461 -16.52 8.73 1.43
CA ARG A 461 -17.77 8.95 2.18
C ARG A 461 -18.98 9.11 1.28
N ALA A 462 -18.82 9.80 0.14
CA ALA A 462 -19.86 9.94 -0.87
C ALA A 462 -20.18 8.61 -1.57
N GLY A 463 -19.17 7.84 -1.98
CA GLY A 463 -19.33 6.53 -2.62
C GLY A 463 -20.07 5.53 -1.73
N TRP A 464 -19.65 5.38 -0.48
CA TRP A 464 -20.36 4.52 0.49
C TRP A 464 -21.72 5.04 0.91
N ASN A 465 -21.97 6.34 0.76
CA ASN A 465 -23.24 6.98 1.15
C ASN A 465 -23.71 6.60 2.58
N GLN A 466 -22.75 6.62 3.53
CA GLN A 466 -22.97 6.31 4.95
C GLN A 466 -22.70 7.51 5.88
N GLY A 467 -22.70 8.74 5.34
CA GLY A 467 -22.34 9.95 6.07
C GLY A 467 -20.84 9.99 6.42
N ASP A 468 -20.51 10.76 7.45
CA ASP A 468 -19.14 10.96 7.90
C ASP A 468 -18.65 9.78 8.74
N PHE A 469 -18.52 8.61 8.15
CA PHE A 469 -17.97 7.45 8.84
C PHE A 469 -16.53 7.70 9.31
N PRO A 470 -16.07 7.04 10.39
CA PRO A 470 -14.70 7.20 10.92
C PRO A 470 -13.63 6.90 9.88
N PHE A 471 -12.67 7.81 9.74
CA PHE A 471 -11.51 7.66 8.87
C PHE A 471 -10.24 7.89 9.70
N LEU A 472 -9.45 6.84 9.93
CA LEU A 472 -8.30 6.90 10.83
C LEU A 472 -7.01 6.85 10.01
N ILE A 473 -6.19 7.87 10.16
CA ILE A 473 -4.95 8.07 9.40
C ILE A 473 -3.75 7.66 10.24
N VAL A 474 -2.79 6.99 9.64
CA VAL A 474 -1.46 6.80 10.21
C VAL A 474 -0.57 7.93 9.73
N GLN A 475 0.00 8.70 10.66
CA GLN A 475 1.00 9.72 10.33
C GLN A 475 2.31 9.06 9.92
N LEU A 476 3.01 9.61 8.91
CA LEU A 476 4.27 9.03 8.42
C LEU A 476 5.32 8.87 9.54
N PRO A 477 5.98 7.71 9.64
CA PRO A 477 7.05 7.44 10.60
C PRO A 477 8.35 8.16 10.24
N ASN A 478 9.38 7.98 11.04
CA ASN A 478 10.73 8.48 10.79
C ASN A 478 11.35 7.80 9.58
N LEU A 479 12.03 8.59 8.75
CA LEU A 479 12.88 8.11 7.67
C LEU A 479 13.98 9.14 7.38
N GLY A 480 15.19 8.68 7.05
CA GLY A 480 16.28 9.55 6.63
C GLY A 480 17.00 10.26 7.77
N LYS A 481 17.32 11.53 7.60
CA LYS A 481 18.18 12.26 8.55
C LYS A 481 17.38 12.86 9.70
N GLY A 482 18.02 12.89 10.88
CA GLY A 482 17.55 13.62 12.05
C GLY A 482 17.56 15.13 11.86
N GLU A 483 17.59 15.86 12.99
CA GLU A 483 17.44 17.30 13.05
C GLU A 483 18.18 18.10 11.95
N ASP A 484 17.38 18.61 11.03
CA ASP A 484 17.74 19.76 10.20
C ASP A 484 16.57 20.75 10.36
N PHE A 485 16.81 21.93 10.94
CA PHE A 485 15.76 22.94 11.15
C PHE A 485 15.27 23.58 9.82
N GLY A 486 15.68 23.01 8.69
CA GLY A 486 15.36 23.43 7.34
C GLY A 486 14.03 22.88 6.80
N ASP A 487 13.98 22.79 5.51
CA ASP A 487 12.85 22.30 4.76
C ASP A 487 12.83 20.76 4.76
N SER A 488 11.71 20.17 5.15
CA SER A 488 11.46 18.72 5.15
C SER A 488 10.14 18.42 4.45
N GLN A 489 10.20 17.73 3.33
CA GLN A 489 9.02 17.25 2.61
C GLN A 489 8.22 16.25 3.46
N TRP A 490 8.93 15.48 4.29
CA TRP A 490 8.37 14.49 5.19
C TRP A 490 7.58 15.14 6.34
N ALA A 491 8.15 16.21 6.93
CA ALA A 491 7.46 17.01 7.95
C ALA A 491 6.25 17.75 7.38
N GLU A 492 6.33 18.28 6.16
CA GLU A 492 5.20 18.90 5.47
C GLU A 492 4.06 17.91 5.20
N LEU A 493 4.38 16.64 4.88
CA LEU A 493 3.35 15.64 4.69
C LEU A 493 2.69 15.27 6.01
N ARG A 494 3.45 15.09 7.11
CA ARG A 494 2.88 14.89 8.45
C ARG A 494 1.97 16.03 8.87
N GLU A 495 2.33 17.27 8.50
CA GLU A 495 1.46 18.42 8.72
C GLU A 495 0.15 18.33 7.92
N ALA A 496 0.20 17.90 6.66
CA ALA A 496 -1.01 17.71 5.86
C ALA A 496 -1.96 16.66 6.49
N GLU A 497 -1.40 15.57 7.03
CA GLU A 497 -2.15 14.55 7.79
C GLU A 497 -2.76 15.12 9.07
N LEU A 498 -1.97 15.88 9.86
CA LEU A 498 -2.46 16.54 11.07
C LEU A 498 -3.58 17.56 10.77
N LEU A 499 -3.40 18.41 9.75
CA LEU A 499 -4.40 19.38 9.34
C LEU A 499 -5.69 18.70 8.88
N THR A 500 -5.59 17.57 8.18
CA THR A 500 -6.76 16.77 7.79
C THR A 500 -7.49 16.25 9.01
N ALA A 501 -6.77 15.67 9.98
CA ALA A 501 -7.38 15.17 11.22
C ALA A 501 -8.03 16.27 12.07
N LYS A 502 -7.47 17.49 12.05
CA LYS A 502 -8.02 18.65 12.78
C LYS A 502 -9.26 19.23 12.12
N ASN A 503 -9.32 19.25 10.79
CA ASN A 503 -10.33 20.03 10.05
C ASN A 503 -11.47 19.19 9.49
N ILE A 504 -11.31 17.88 9.35
CA ILE A 504 -12.34 17.00 8.79
C ILE A 504 -13.01 16.21 9.92
N PRO A 505 -14.35 16.25 10.02
CA PRO A 505 -15.09 15.51 11.05
C PRO A 505 -14.81 14.01 11.02
N ASN A 506 -14.78 13.37 12.20
CA ASN A 506 -14.58 11.92 12.37
C ASN A 506 -13.29 11.39 11.71
N VAL A 507 -12.23 12.21 11.68
CA VAL A 507 -10.89 11.78 11.28
C VAL A 507 -10.00 11.70 12.52
N GLY A 508 -9.28 10.59 12.68
CA GLY A 508 -8.31 10.37 13.76
C GLY A 508 -6.90 10.22 13.22
N LEU A 509 -5.88 10.48 14.03
CA LEU A 509 -4.47 10.47 13.65
C LEU A 509 -3.62 9.61 14.60
N ALA A 510 -3.15 8.47 14.12
CA ALA A 510 -2.16 7.66 14.82
C ALA A 510 -0.75 8.19 14.54
N VAL A 511 -0.15 8.86 15.51
CA VAL A 511 1.22 9.39 15.41
C VAL A 511 2.23 8.24 15.53
N THR A 512 3.26 8.19 14.68
CA THR A 512 4.18 7.04 14.57
C THR A 512 5.67 7.43 14.51
N ILE A 513 6.02 8.66 14.86
CA ILE A 513 7.40 9.17 14.82
C ILE A 513 8.37 8.42 15.75
N ASP A 514 7.88 7.72 16.75
CA ASP A 514 8.66 6.95 17.73
C ASP A 514 8.79 5.45 17.40
N VAL A 515 8.13 5.00 16.33
CA VAL A 515 8.12 3.60 15.90
C VAL A 515 8.64 3.42 14.47
N GLY A 516 9.13 4.50 13.85
CA GLY A 516 9.83 4.49 12.59
C GLY A 516 11.26 3.94 12.69
N ASP A 517 11.92 3.86 11.56
CA ASP A 517 13.32 3.51 11.44
C ASP A 517 13.98 4.47 10.44
N PRO A 518 14.98 5.28 10.85
CA PRO A 518 15.66 6.22 9.96
C PRO A 518 16.27 5.61 8.70
N LYS A 519 16.50 4.29 8.71
CA LYS A 519 17.14 3.52 7.64
C LYS A 519 16.19 2.57 6.92
N ASN A 520 14.92 2.55 7.29
CA ASN A 520 13.96 1.61 6.70
C ASN A 520 12.61 2.27 6.45
N LEU A 521 12.28 2.45 5.18
CA LEU A 521 10.97 2.96 4.74
C LEU A 521 9.79 2.12 5.28
N HIS A 522 10.05 0.84 5.55
CA HIS A 522 9.07 -0.13 6.04
C HIS A 522 9.40 -0.58 7.48
N PRO A 523 9.25 0.29 8.49
CA PRO A 523 9.60 -0.06 9.86
C PRO A 523 8.76 -1.25 10.33
N PRO A 524 9.40 -2.30 10.91
CA PRO A 524 8.70 -3.56 11.24
C PRO A 524 7.83 -3.48 12.51
N ARG A 525 7.88 -2.36 13.27
CA ARG A 525 7.08 -2.13 14.48
C ARG A 525 5.63 -1.77 14.14
N LYS A 526 4.88 -2.69 13.56
CA LYS A 526 3.49 -2.47 13.10
C LYS A 526 2.45 -2.64 14.21
N GLN A 527 2.80 -3.26 15.33
CA GLN A 527 1.88 -3.47 16.43
C GLN A 527 1.41 -2.14 17.01
N GLU A 528 2.32 -1.26 17.36
CA GLU A 528 2.01 0.04 17.96
C GLU A 528 1.15 0.90 17.03
N VAL A 529 1.36 0.77 15.71
CA VAL A 529 0.55 1.46 14.71
C VAL A 529 -0.91 0.98 14.76
N GLY A 530 -1.13 -0.33 14.72
CA GLY A 530 -2.46 -0.93 14.83
C GLY A 530 -3.14 -0.63 16.16
N GLU A 531 -2.41 -0.69 17.28
CA GLU A 531 -2.90 -0.34 18.61
C GLU A 531 -3.36 1.12 18.70
N ARG A 532 -2.60 2.07 18.15
CA ARG A 532 -2.96 3.50 18.15
C ARG A 532 -4.20 3.76 17.30
N LEU A 533 -4.34 3.13 16.15
CA LEU A 533 -5.58 3.18 15.37
C LEU A 533 -6.76 2.60 16.14
N ALA A 534 -6.58 1.47 16.84
CA ALA A 534 -7.62 0.85 17.66
C ALA A 534 -8.03 1.76 18.84
N LEU A 535 -7.09 2.43 19.49
CA LEU A 535 -7.38 3.42 20.55
C LEU A 535 -8.27 4.54 20.01
N TRP A 536 -7.97 5.11 18.85
CA TRP A 536 -8.80 6.11 18.21
C TRP A 536 -10.23 5.59 17.94
N ALA A 537 -10.37 4.40 17.34
CA ALA A 537 -11.68 3.80 17.11
C ALA A 537 -12.42 3.57 18.44
N LEU A 538 -11.77 3.01 19.45
CA LEU A 538 -12.38 2.72 20.75
C LEU A 538 -12.86 4.01 21.44
N GLY A 539 -12.05 5.06 21.43
CA GLY A 539 -12.40 6.33 22.09
C GLY A 539 -13.50 7.10 21.38
N THR A 540 -13.37 7.27 20.04
CA THR A 540 -14.24 8.18 19.27
C THR A 540 -15.45 7.48 18.65
N THR A 541 -15.29 6.25 18.13
CA THR A 541 -16.36 5.51 17.45
C THR A 541 -17.19 4.68 18.43
N TYR A 542 -16.53 4.05 19.40
CA TYR A 542 -17.19 3.13 20.34
C TYR A 542 -17.41 3.73 21.74
N GLY A 543 -17.01 4.99 21.97
CA GLY A 543 -17.25 5.71 23.23
C GLY A 543 -16.61 5.08 24.46
N LYS A 544 -15.52 4.30 24.29
CA LYS A 544 -14.79 3.71 25.41
C LYS A 544 -13.97 4.78 26.10
N LYS A 545 -13.86 4.70 27.42
CA LYS A 545 -13.04 5.61 28.24
C LYS A 545 -11.57 5.22 28.14
N VAL A 546 -10.93 5.53 27.02
CA VAL A 546 -9.51 5.30 26.76
C VAL A 546 -8.83 6.59 26.32
N VAL A 547 -7.54 6.75 26.62
CA VAL A 547 -6.72 7.80 26.03
C VAL A 547 -6.35 7.34 24.62
N TYR A 548 -6.83 8.05 23.61
CA TYR A 548 -6.72 7.61 22.22
C TYR A 548 -5.76 8.47 21.38
N SER A 549 -5.35 9.63 21.86
CA SER A 549 -4.42 10.52 21.17
C SER A 549 -3.26 10.92 22.07
N GLY A 550 -2.08 11.11 21.48
CA GLY A 550 -1.03 11.92 22.05
C GLY A 550 -1.35 13.43 21.94
N PRO A 551 -0.46 14.30 22.46
CA PRO A 551 -0.64 15.75 22.38
C PRO A 551 -0.67 16.26 20.94
N LEU A 552 -1.63 17.12 20.61
CA LEU A 552 -1.78 17.76 19.31
C LEU A 552 -1.70 19.28 19.48
N TYR A 553 -1.00 19.97 18.59
CA TYR A 553 -0.89 21.43 18.60
C TYR A 553 -2.27 22.08 18.48
N GLU A 554 -2.59 22.99 19.39
CA GLU A 554 -3.83 23.76 19.40
C GLU A 554 -3.61 25.22 19.00
N GLY A 555 -2.62 25.87 19.60
CA GLY A 555 -2.33 27.28 19.36
C GLY A 555 -1.07 27.72 20.11
N MET A 556 -0.66 28.98 19.89
CA MET A 556 0.46 29.57 20.61
C MET A 556 0.17 31.01 21.04
N ARG A 557 0.92 31.49 22.03
CA ARG A 557 0.95 32.89 22.47
C ARG A 557 2.39 33.29 22.77
N VAL A 558 2.81 34.46 22.26
CA VAL A 558 4.11 35.04 22.58
C VAL A 558 4.04 35.75 23.93
N GLU A 559 4.97 35.44 24.82
CA GLU A 559 5.11 36.00 26.17
C GLU A 559 6.52 36.58 26.35
N GLY A 560 6.75 37.78 25.80
CA GLY A 560 8.08 38.40 25.80
C GLY A 560 9.08 37.63 24.93
N LYS A 561 10.12 37.06 25.50
CA LYS A 561 11.12 36.22 24.82
C LYS A 561 10.76 34.74 24.77
N GLU A 562 9.63 34.35 25.36
CA GLU A 562 9.14 32.98 25.37
C GLU A 562 7.87 32.85 24.52
N VAL A 563 7.62 31.63 24.03
CA VAL A 563 6.38 31.26 23.36
C VAL A 563 5.71 30.16 24.18
N ARG A 564 4.47 30.38 24.56
CA ARG A 564 3.59 29.37 25.15
C ARG A 564 2.87 28.62 24.03
N VAL A 565 3.14 27.35 23.90
CA VAL A 565 2.50 26.42 22.95
C VAL A 565 1.44 25.63 23.70
N GLN A 566 0.18 25.79 23.32
CA GLN A 566 -0.95 25.05 23.88
C GLN A 566 -1.18 23.74 23.09
N LEU A 567 -1.48 22.66 23.85
CA LEU A 567 -1.68 21.34 23.27
C LEU A 567 -3.04 20.77 23.68
N GLN A 568 -3.77 20.20 22.71
CA GLN A 568 -4.95 19.36 22.97
C GLN A 568 -4.52 17.96 23.38
N HIS A 569 -5.43 17.19 24.00
CA HIS A 569 -5.16 15.84 24.54
C HIS A 569 -4.00 15.78 25.54
N ALA A 570 -3.60 16.94 26.06
CA ALA A 570 -2.59 17.07 27.12
C ALA A 570 -3.15 16.74 28.53
N GLY A 571 -4.47 16.69 28.69
CA GLY A 571 -5.16 16.53 29.98
C GLY A 571 -4.83 15.26 30.78
N MET A 572 -3.85 14.50 30.36
CA MET A 572 -3.24 13.35 31.02
C MET A 572 -1.79 13.61 31.43
N GLU A 573 -1.40 14.86 31.70
CA GLU A 573 -0.04 15.26 32.09
C GLU A 573 1.00 15.01 30.97
N LEU A 574 1.60 16.06 30.48
CA LEU A 574 2.71 16.02 29.53
C LEU A 574 3.98 15.47 30.20
N GLN A 575 4.74 14.70 29.45
CA GLN A 575 5.99 14.11 29.92
C GLN A 575 7.08 14.21 28.85
N ALA A 576 8.32 14.46 29.30
CA ALA A 576 9.50 14.33 28.44
C ALA A 576 10.13 12.95 28.71
N HIS A 577 10.05 12.04 27.74
CA HIS A 577 10.64 10.72 27.89
C HIS A 577 12.18 10.80 27.79
N GLY A 578 12.88 10.21 28.76
CA GLY A 578 14.33 10.13 28.72
C GLY A 578 15.07 11.44 29.07
N GLY A 579 14.46 12.36 29.83
CA GLY A 579 15.13 13.53 30.37
C GLY A 579 14.64 14.88 29.86
N THR A 580 15.53 15.77 29.45
CA THR A 580 15.18 17.12 28.99
C THR A 580 14.34 17.08 27.71
N LEU A 581 13.34 17.95 27.65
CA LEU A 581 12.47 18.07 26.49
C LEU A 581 13.26 18.53 25.25
N ARG A 582 13.05 17.87 24.12
CA ARG A 582 13.77 18.05 22.84
C ARG A 582 12.82 18.19 21.66
N GLY A 583 13.39 18.50 20.48
CA GLY A 583 12.67 18.57 19.21
C GLY A 583 12.10 19.95 18.90
N PHE A 584 12.33 20.97 19.74
CA PHE A 584 11.83 22.32 19.53
C PHE A 584 12.84 23.23 18.83
N SER A 585 12.34 24.02 17.89
CA SER A 585 13.04 25.15 17.29
C SER A 585 12.16 26.39 17.28
N ILE A 586 12.77 27.57 17.29
CA ILE A 586 12.10 28.86 17.40
C ILE A 586 12.74 29.85 16.43
N ALA A 587 11.92 30.74 15.85
CA ALA A 587 12.38 31.76 14.92
C ALA A 587 11.80 33.13 15.26
N GLY A 588 12.57 34.19 14.92
CA GLY A 588 12.14 35.57 14.92
C GLY A 588 11.65 36.02 13.54
N ASP A 589 11.53 37.33 13.36
CA ASP A 589 11.08 37.96 12.08
C ASP A 589 12.00 37.65 10.88
N ASP A 590 13.27 37.29 11.14
CA ASP A 590 14.22 36.87 10.12
C ASP A 590 13.94 35.48 9.53
N LYS A 591 12.97 34.75 10.11
CA LYS A 591 12.53 33.40 9.71
C LYS A 591 13.58 32.33 9.81
N LYS A 592 14.66 32.57 10.57
CA LYS A 592 15.70 31.58 10.82
C LYS A 592 15.38 30.80 12.09
N PHE A 593 15.30 29.48 11.96
CA PHE A 593 15.07 28.61 13.10
C PHE A 593 16.36 28.32 13.85
N HIS A 594 16.29 28.48 15.15
CA HIS A 594 17.34 28.15 16.11
C HIS A 594 16.84 27.07 17.07
N ARG A 595 17.75 26.25 17.56
CA ARG A 595 17.41 25.26 18.61
C ARG A 595 16.85 25.98 19.81
N ALA A 596 15.76 25.46 20.34
CA ALA A 596 15.08 26.04 21.47
C ALA A 596 15.24 25.19 22.75
N VAL A 597 15.26 25.86 23.89
CA VAL A 597 15.02 25.26 25.18
C VAL A 597 13.50 25.21 25.41
N ALA A 598 13.01 24.05 25.82
CA ALA A 598 11.59 23.86 26.07
C ALA A 598 11.38 23.27 27.49
N ARG A 599 10.28 23.69 28.15
CA ARG A 599 9.84 23.16 29.42
C ARG A 599 8.33 22.96 29.45
N ILE A 600 7.91 21.91 30.12
CA ILE A 600 6.48 21.63 30.32
C ILE A 600 5.94 22.56 31.42
N ASP A 601 4.76 23.15 31.17
CA ASP A 601 4.03 23.98 32.13
C ASP A 601 2.54 23.65 32.07
N GLY A 602 2.12 22.66 32.85
CA GLY A 602 0.77 22.13 32.85
C GLY A 602 0.46 21.37 31.55
N ASP A 603 -0.50 21.89 30.78
CA ASP A 603 -0.95 21.38 29.49
C ASP A 603 -0.30 22.13 28.30
N ALA A 604 0.71 22.95 28.58
CA ALA A 604 1.43 23.73 27.59
C ALA A 604 2.93 23.44 27.63
N VAL A 605 3.63 23.88 26.60
CA VAL A 605 5.10 23.90 26.54
C VAL A 605 5.55 25.34 26.34
N ILE A 606 6.50 25.77 27.19
CA ILE A 606 7.16 27.06 27.07
C ILE A 606 8.45 26.88 26.32
N VAL A 607 8.62 27.64 25.24
CA VAL A 607 9.74 27.54 24.29
C VAL A 607 10.48 28.86 24.22
N SER A 608 11.82 28.83 24.29
CA SER A 608 12.66 30.02 24.16
C SER A 608 14.05 29.68 23.60
N SER A 609 14.75 30.69 23.08
CA SER A 609 16.16 30.58 22.69
C SER A 609 16.92 31.87 23.04
N ALA A 610 18.15 31.73 23.46
CA ALA A 610 19.02 32.89 23.70
C ALA A 610 19.37 33.65 22.40
N GLU A 611 19.22 33.00 21.26
CA GLU A 611 19.51 33.56 19.93
C GLU A 611 18.30 34.30 19.33
N VAL A 612 17.09 34.22 19.95
CA VAL A 612 15.87 34.82 19.43
C VAL A 612 15.20 35.70 20.48
N GLU A 613 15.40 37.00 20.38
CA GLU A 613 14.85 37.97 21.35
C GLU A 613 13.35 38.27 21.15
N SER A 614 12.88 38.17 19.93
CA SER A 614 11.49 38.43 19.54
C SER A 614 10.94 37.26 18.73
N PRO A 615 10.47 36.20 19.39
CA PRO A 615 10.01 35.00 18.71
C PRO A 615 8.66 35.23 18.03
N VAL A 616 8.49 34.67 16.81
CA VAL A 616 7.25 34.72 16.05
C VAL A 616 6.76 33.32 15.63
N ALA A 617 7.64 32.32 15.62
CA ALA A 617 7.30 30.97 15.19
C ALA A 617 8.03 29.90 16.01
N VAL A 618 7.36 28.75 16.19
CA VAL A 618 7.89 27.55 16.83
C VAL A 618 7.59 26.34 15.95
N ARG A 619 8.56 25.42 15.86
CA ARG A 619 8.38 24.10 15.27
C ARG A 619 8.74 23.03 16.28
N TYR A 620 8.01 21.92 16.22
CA TYR A 620 8.30 20.72 17.01
C TYR A 620 8.45 19.54 16.06
N ASP A 621 9.58 18.83 16.19
CA ASP A 621 9.89 17.63 15.41
C ASP A 621 9.76 17.85 13.88
N TRP A 622 10.17 19.01 13.39
CA TRP A 622 10.10 19.39 11.99
C TRP A 622 11.34 18.89 11.24
N ALA A 623 11.38 17.58 10.97
CA ALA A 623 12.49 16.88 10.31
C ALA A 623 12.00 15.60 9.63
N ASP A 624 12.81 15.00 8.77
CA ASP A 624 12.52 13.70 8.15
C ASP A 624 12.50 12.60 9.22
N SER A 625 13.50 12.59 10.11
CA SER A 625 13.62 11.64 11.21
C SER A 625 13.77 12.38 12.56
N PRO A 626 12.67 12.92 13.12
CA PRO A 626 12.72 13.67 14.37
C PRO A 626 13.07 12.79 15.56
N GLU A 627 13.69 13.42 16.61
CA GLU A 627 14.11 12.78 17.86
C GLU A 627 13.45 13.43 19.08
N GLY A 628 12.30 14.07 18.91
CA GLY A 628 11.53 14.66 19.99
C GLY A 628 11.03 13.63 20.99
N ASN A 629 10.77 14.10 22.20
CA ASN A 629 10.44 13.22 23.31
C ASN A 629 9.25 13.69 24.14
N LEU A 630 8.36 14.47 23.54
CA LEU A 630 7.14 14.94 24.17
C LEU A 630 6.03 13.88 24.03
N TYR A 631 5.50 13.45 25.16
CA TYR A 631 4.45 12.44 25.28
C TYR A 631 3.38 12.89 26.28
N ASN A 632 2.24 12.24 26.25
CA ASN A 632 1.35 12.26 27.39
C ASN A 632 1.63 11.08 28.36
N LYS A 633 1.00 11.09 29.52
CA LYS A 633 1.15 10.05 30.56
C LYS A 633 0.73 8.65 30.08
N ALA A 634 -0.09 8.54 29.06
CA ALA A 634 -0.48 7.25 28.46
C ALA A 634 0.60 6.69 27.53
N GLY A 635 1.73 7.38 27.35
CA GLY A 635 2.83 6.96 26.50
C GLY A 635 2.59 7.18 25.00
N LEU A 636 1.66 8.05 24.64
CA LEU A 636 1.40 8.41 23.24
C LEU A 636 2.20 9.67 22.88
N PRO A 637 2.97 9.65 21.75
CA PRO A 637 3.82 10.76 21.35
C PRO A 637 3.01 11.95 20.84
N ALA A 638 3.56 13.16 21.01
CA ALA A 638 3.03 14.35 20.38
C ALA A 638 3.25 14.32 18.87
N SER A 639 2.25 14.81 18.11
CA SER A 639 2.42 15.00 16.68
C SER A 639 3.40 16.12 16.39
N PRO A 640 4.30 15.98 15.41
CA PRO A 640 5.04 17.11 14.84
C PRO A 640 4.10 18.23 14.39
N PHE A 641 4.56 19.46 14.53
CA PHE A 641 3.82 20.65 14.11
C PHE A 641 4.72 21.83 13.80
N ARG A 642 4.16 22.81 13.13
CA ARG A 642 4.68 24.18 13.04
C ARG A 642 3.59 25.19 13.36
N THR A 643 3.98 26.35 13.82
CA THR A 643 3.07 27.46 14.11
C THR A 643 3.05 28.54 13.03
N ASP A 644 4.02 28.47 12.11
CA ASP A 644 4.15 29.37 10.95
C ASP A 644 3.36 28.84 9.75
N ASP A 645 3.07 29.75 8.81
CA ASP A 645 2.44 29.48 7.51
C ASP A 645 3.39 29.74 6.32
N TRP A 646 4.68 29.82 6.58
CA TRP A 646 5.66 30.15 5.54
C TRP A 646 5.72 29.05 4.48
N PRO A 647 6.00 29.42 3.22
CA PRO A 647 6.20 28.45 2.16
C PRO A 647 7.29 27.43 2.54
N GLY A 648 6.97 26.16 2.46
CA GLY A 648 7.92 25.07 2.69
C GLY A 648 8.51 24.51 1.41
N ALA A 649 9.25 23.39 1.52
CA ALA A 649 9.99 22.76 0.41
C ALA A 649 9.11 22.35 -0.78
N THR A 650 7.85 21.97 -0.52
CA THR A 650 6.94 21.48 -1.57
C THR A 650 5.91 22.53 -2.00
N PHE A 651 6.01 23.79 -1.49
CA PHE A 651 5.11 24.86 -1.86
C PHE A 651 5.20 25.14 -3.36
N GLY A 652 4.06 25.00 -4.07
CA GLY A 652 4.00 25.15 -5.53
C GLY A 652 4.25 23.87 -6.33
N ASN A 653 4.73 22.80 -5.72
CA ASN A 653 4.81 21.48 -6.36
C ASN A 653 3.38 20.90 -6.53
N ARG A 654 3.06 20.45 -7.76
CA ARG A 654 1.70 20.02 -8.12
C ARG A 654 1.70 18.78 -8.98
#